data_4bc372199658847040add6d5fab1475b
#
_entry.id   4bc372199658847040add6d5fab1475b
#
_cell.length_a   1.000
_cell.length_b   1.000
_cell.length_c   1.000
_cell.angle_alpha   90.00
_cell.angle_beta   90.00
_cell.angle_gamma   90.00
#
_symmetry.space_group_name_H-M   'P 1'
#
loop_
_entity.id
_entity.type
_entity.pdbx_description
1 polymer ?
#
loop_
_entity_poly.entity_id
_entity_poly.type
_entity_poly.pdbx_seq_one_letter_code
_entity_poly.pdbx_strand_id
1 'polypeptide(L)'
;MATSPILEEISGVALISETYVCSLHTQVYFFSILKNRAVCSDKIKGGETLAEETNKKAQVNQPFYSQTDSEVLKAMDTTVDGLSSEEAKKRLSQYGPNELDEGKKKTMFQKFMEQFKDLMILVLLVAAVISAAVSHEIVDAAIILAVVIINAIMGVVQEAKAEEAIESLREMSTPNANVLRDGHTITIKSDELVPGDIVLLEAGDVVPADMRLVEVNSMKIEEAALTGESVPVEKGLVVLEGTEIGIGDRINMAFSNSNVTYGRGKGIVVNTGMNTEVGKIAGMLAQADETETPLKNNLNHLGKFLTAAIVVIAVVMYFVGTLFNDTSWSDMLLTSISLAVAAIPEGLPAIVTIILALGTQVMAKRNAVIRKLPAVETLGSTDIIASDKTGTLTLNQMTVEKLYTNDRQYSSSQHIPEDNMALKIMNYANDTKIAQDGSLIGDPTETALVQFGNNQGFNVTAKVQEQPRVAEIPFDSERKLMTTIHKEAEGRYLVAVKGAPDVLLGRASKVQIFDEIKPMTNKEEQTILENNKDMAKQALRVLGMAYKYVDAIPESLESDIVENDLIFAGLVGMIDPERSEAADAVRVAREAGIRPIMITGDHRDTAEAIAGRLGIIQPGDDAAVLTGAELNQMSDEEFARNVEKYSVYARVSPEHKVRIVKAWQKEGKVVAMTGDGVNDAPALKQADIGIGMGITGTEVSKGASDMVLADDNFATIVVAVEEGRKVFSNIQKAVQYLLAANLGEVLTLFLATLWGWDTLLPIHLLWINLVTDTFPAIALGMEPAEKDLMEHKPRGRNSNLFSGGVLSSIIYQGLLEAATVLFVYWSAIQWPVHEGYDAIHADALTMAFATLGLMQLFHAFNVKSVHQSLFKVGPFRNKTFNWAILLSFALMMVIIIVPGLNDIFRVAHLDLYQWGIVLGSSFAIIPIVEIVKAIQRAMGKS
;
A
#
# COMPACT_ATOMS: atom_id res chain seq x y z
N MET A 1 53.96 -30.78 -18.67
CA MET A 1 54.29 -31.11 -20.08
C MET A 1 52.99 -31.12 -20.87
N ALA A 2 52.99 -30.43 -21.99
CA ALA A 2 51.91 -30.31 -23.00
C ALA A 2 50.67 -29.50 -22.61
N THR A 3 50.73 -28.21 -22.84
CA THR A 3 49.61 -27.29 -22.97
C THR A 3 49.08 -27.33 -24.39
N SER A 4 47.79 -27.48 -24.52
CA SER A 4 47.01 -27.52 -25.79
C SER A 4 46.83 -26.12 -26.40
N PRO A 5 46.83 -25.93 -27.72
CA PRO A 5 46.82 -24.65 -28.41
C PRO A 5 45.39 -24.11 -28.73
N ILE A 6 44.44 -24.21 -27.81
CA ILE A 6 43.04 -23.77 -28.05
C ILE A 6 42.71 -22.41 -27.42
N LEU A 7 43.62 -21.79 -26.73
CA LEU A 7 43.38 -20.52 -25.98
C LEU A 7 43.78 -19.26 -26.75
N GLU A 8 44.39 -19.33 -27.89
CA GLU A 8 44.82 -18.18 -28.70
C GLU A 8 43.80 -17.72 -29.76
N GLU A 9 42.84 -18.58 -30.15
CA GLU A 9 41.80 -18.20 -31.13
C GLU A 9 40.61 -17.45 -30.51
N ILE A 10 40.43 -17.47 -29.18
CA ILE A 10 39.30 -16.80 -28.51
C ILE A 10 39.60 -15.33 -28.20
N SER A 11 40.87 -14.94 -28.12
CA SER A 11 41.26 -13.54 -27.89
C SER A 11 41.18 -12.66 -29.15
N GLY A 12 41.19 -13.24 -30.35
CA GLY A 12 41.09 -12.51 -31.62
C GLY A 12 39.68 -12.07 -32.01
N VAL A 13 38.67 -12.78 -31.55
CA VAL A 13 37.25 -12.48 -31.87
C VAL A 13 36.65 -11.40 -30.92
N ALA A 14 37.15 -11.33 -29.69
CA ALA A 14 36.72 -10.30 -28.74
C ALA A 14 37.23 -8.90 -29.10
N LEU A 15 38.41 -8.76 -29.68
CA LEU A 15 38.95 -7.48 -30.09
C LEU A 15 38.31 -6.89 -31.35
N ILE A 16 37.71 -7.74 -32.21
CA ILE A 16 37.01 -7.28 -33.42
C ILE A 16 35.61 -6.80 -33.10
N SER A 17 34.98 -7.29 -32.03
CA SER A 17 33.64 -6.85 -31.60
C SER A 17 33.66 -5.47 -30.91
N GLU A 18 34.67 -5.16 -30.11
CA GLU A 18 34.76 -3.85 -29.44
C GLU A 18 35.11 -2.70 -30.41
N THR A 19 35.90 -2.99 -31.48
CA THR A 19 36.24 -1.95 -32.45
C THR A 19 35.05 -1.63 -33.38
N TYR A 20 34.15 -2.57 -33.64
CA TYR A 20 32.94 -2.32 -34.44
C TYR A 20 31.84 -1.59 -33.68
N VAL A 21 31.69 -1.86 -32.35
CA VAL A 21 30.72 -1.18 -31.50
C VAL A 21 31.13 0.27 -31.27
N CYS A 22 32.42 0.58 -31.10
CA CYS A 22 32.91 1.97 -30.99
C CYS A 22 32.74 2.79 -32.29
N SER A 23 32.86 2.16 -33.47
CA SER A 23 32.67 2.80 -34.76
C SER A 23 31.19 3.14 -35.02
N LEU A 24 30.24 2.30 -34.62
CA LEU A 24 28.81 2.59 -34.76
C LEU A 24 28.32 3.70 -33.79
N HIS A 25 28.83 3.76 -32.57
CA HIS A 25 28.49 4.83 -31.63
C HIS A 25 28.98 6.19 -32.10
N THR A 26 30.13 6.29 -32.74
CA THR A 26 30.69 7.56 -33.25
C THR A 26 29.93 8.06 -34.50
N GLN A 27 29.42 7.17 -35.34
CA GLN A 27 28.63 7.57 -36.51
C GLN A 27 27.20 8.01 -36.12
N VAL A 28 26.58 7.43 -35.10
CA VAL A 28 25.27 7.87 -34.62
C VAL A 28 25.34 9.24 -33.92
N TYR A 29 26.45 9.55 -33.24
CA TYR A 29 26.66 10.85 -32.62
C TYR A 29 26.91 11.94 -33.67
N PHE A 30 27.60 11.64 -34.79
CA PHE A 30 27.86 12.62 -35.87
C PHE A 30 26.59 12.96 -36.67
N PHE A 31 25.68 12.00 -36.86
CA PHE A 31 24.40 12.24 -37.54
C PHE A 31 23.41 13.04 -36.65
N SER A 32 23.49 12.89 -35.34
CA SER A 32 22.66 13.67 -34.40
C SER A 32 23.09 15.15 -34.36
N ILE A 33 24.40 15.45 -34.47
CA ILE A 33 24.94 16.81 -34.47
C ILE A 33 24.63 17.54 -35.80
N LEU A 34 24.59 16.81 -36.91
CA LEU A 34 24.28 17.40 -38.24
C LEU A 34 22.75 17.67 -38.38
N LYS A 35 21.91 16.85 -37.77
CA LYS A 35 20.44 17.05 -37.77
C LYS A 35 20.01 18.28 -36.95
N ASN A 36 20.71 18.57 -35.86
CA ASN A 36 20.45 19.76 -35.04
C ASN A 36 21.02 21.07 -35.65
N ARG A 37 21.97 21.00 -36.56
CA ARG A 37 22.45 22.21 -37.29
C ARG A 37 21.54 22.65 -38.44
N ALA A 38 20.77 21.73 -39.02
CA ALA A 38 19.84 22.05 -40.10
C ALA A 38 18.53 22.72 -39.64
N VAL A 39 18.15 22.52 -38.32
CA VAL A 39 16.93 23.12 -37.76
C VAL A 39 17.16 24.53 -37.20
N CYS A 40 18.42 24.95 -37.01
CA CYS A 40 18.74 26.30 -36.52
C CYS A 40 18.89 27.38 -37.62
N SER A 41 18.83 27.04 -38.93
CA SER A 41 19.08 28.03 -39.99
C SER A 41 17.82 28.70 -40.56
N ASP A 42 16.62 28.19 -40.24
CA ASP A 42 15.36 28.75 -40.79
C ASP A 42 14.53 29.61 -39.80
N LYS A 43 15.08 29.98 -38.65
CA LYS A 43 14.41 30.87 -37.67
C LYS A 43 15.06 32.24 -37.47
N ILE A 44 15.86 32.71 -38.38
CA ILE A 44 16.42 34.06 -38.35
C ILE A 44 15.77 34.90 -39.46
N LYS A 45 14.48 35.08 -39.44
CA LYS A 45 13.77 36.22 -40.10
C LYS A 45 12.43 36.45 -39.37
N GLY A 46 12.46 37.13 -38.26
CA GLY A 46 11.28 37.51 -37.46
C GLY A 46 11.67 38.06 -36.11
N GLY A 47 12.70 38.86 -36.04
CA GLY A 47 13.20 39.35 -34.78
C GLY A 47 13.31 40.85 -34.79
N GLU A 48 12.30 41.55 -34.27
CA GLU A 48 12.46 42.90 -33.73
C GLU A 48 11.43 43.27 -32.62
N THR A 49 10.54 42.37 -32.20
CA THR A 49 9.57 42.66 -31.16
C THR A 49 9.60 41.73 -29.90
N LEU A 50 10.54 40.77 -29.84
CA LEU A 50 10.73 39.90 -28.68
C LEU A 50 11.98 40.22 -27.83
N ALA A 51 12.75 41.24 -28.23
CA ALA A 51 13.99 41.61 -27.54
C ALA A 51 13.76 42.52 -26.30
N GLU A 52 12.59 43.18 -26.19
CA GLU A 52 12.29 44.03 -25.01
C GLU A 52 11.65 43.31 -23.84
N GLU A 53 10.97 42.18 -24.06
CA GLU A 53 10.45 41.35 -22.95
C GLU A 53 11.49 40.37 -22.35
N THR A 54 12.50 39.97 -23.14
CA THR A 54 13.59 39.07 -22.63
C THR A 54 14.67 39.83 -21.88
N ASN A 55 14.78 41.16 -22.00
CA ASN A 55 15.79 41.93 -21.29
C ASN A 55 15.40 42.33 -19.86
N LYS A 56 14.19 41.99 -19.40
CA LYS A 56 13.79 42.06 -17.96
C LYS A 56 14.04 40.78 -17.19
N LYS A 57 14.48 39.69 -17.85
CA LYS A 57 14.77 38.38 -17.24
C LYS A 57 16.24 37.98 -17.16
N ALA A 58 17.14 38.82 -17.54
CA ALA A 58 18.58 38.58 -17.42
C ALA A 58 19.23 39.52 -16.38
N GLN A 59 18.68 39.57 -15.17
CA GLN A 59 19.50 39.68 -13.98
C GLN A 59 20.14 38.33 -13.77
N VAL A 60 21.47 38.27 -13.77
CA VAL A 60 22.26 37.08 -13.35
C VAL A 60 21.79 36.74 -11.94
N ASN A 61 20.84 35.82 -11.81
CA ASN A 61 20.40 35.35 -10.50
C ASN A 61 21.54 34.54 -9.90
N GLN A 62 22.22 35.13 -8.91
CA GLN A 62 23.14 34.37 -8.08
C GLN A 62 22.37 33.17 -7.49
N PRO A 63 23.00 32.00 -7.36
CA PRO A 63 22.37 30.83 -6.77
C PRO A 63 21.82 31.15 -5.38
N PHE A 64 20.68 30.61 -4.98
CA PHE A 64 20.04 30.90 -3.68
C PHE A 64 20.94 30.59 -2.48
N TYR A 65 21.84 29.62 -2.58
CA TYR A 65 22.79 29.29 -1.54
C TYR A 65 23.86 30.39 -1.35
N SER A 66 24.08 31.27 -2.30
CA SER A 66 25.01 32.40 -2.19
C SER A 66 24.35 33.75 -1.86
N GLN A 67 23.03 33.73 -1.54
CA GLN A 67 22.24 34.90 -1.16
C GLN A 67 22.00 34.93 0.34
N THR A 68 21.91 36.12 0.91
CA THR A 68 21.48 36.33 2.28
C THR A 68 19.96 36.09 2.41
N ASP A 69 19.46 35.81 3.62
CA ASP A 69 18.05 35.57 3.88
C ASP A 69 17.16 36.73 3.39
N SER A 70 17.62 37.98 3.58
CA SER A 70 16.90 39.18 3.12
C SER A 70 16.85 39.31 1.58
N GLU A 71 17.89 38.85 0.89
CA GLU A 71 17.91 38.83 -0.58
C GLU A 71 16.97 37.75 -1.13
N VAL A 72 16.92 36.57 -0.51
CA VAL A 72 16.01 35.49 -0.86
C VAL A 72 14.54 35.88 -0.62
N LEU A 73 14.23 36.47 0.54
CA LEU A 73 12.88 36.99 0.84
C LEU A 73 12.44 37.98 -0.23
N LYS A 74 13.33 38.89 -0.64
CA LYS A 74 13.06 39.87 -1.69
C LYS A 74 12.94 39.23 -3.07
N ALA A 75 13.79 38.25 -3.39
CA ALA A 75 13.77 37.55 -4.67
C ALA A 75 12.49 36.71 -4.84
N MET A 76 11.99 36.13 -3.75
CA MET A 76 10.75 35.34 -3.73
C MET A 76 9.51 36.21 -3.46
N ASP A 77 9.66 37.53 -3.29
CA ASP A 77 8.56 38.46 -2.99
C ASP A 77 7.67 37.94 -1.85
N THR A 78 8.32 37.60 -0.72
CA THR A 78 7.69 37.07 0.49
C THR A 78 8.19 37.80 1.74
N THR A 79 7.54 37.57 2.88
CA THR A 79 7.90 38.20 4.16
C THR A 79 8.19 37.15 5.22
N VAL A 80 8.74 37.52 6.37
CA VAL A 80 9.00 36.63 7.51
C VAL A 80 7.71 36.01 8.09
N ASP A 81 6.55 36.64 7.84
CA ASP A 81 5.22 36.13 8.24
C ASP A 81 4.59 35.23 7.18
N GLY A 82 5.31 34.92 6.09
CA GLY A 82 4.88 34.10 4.98
C GLY A 82 4.05 34.84 3.93
N LEU A 83 3.53 34.09 2.96
CA LEU A 83 2.62 34.60 1.93
C LEU A 83 1.19 34.75 2.49
N SER A 84 0.41 35.65 1.89
CA SER A 84 -1.04 35.60 2.10
C SER A 84 -1.66 34.41 1.35
N SER A 85 -2.75 33.85 1.91
CA SER A 85 -3.48 32.74 1.29
C SER A 85 -4.01 33.09 -0.12
N GLU A 86 -4.27 34.37 -0.39
CA GLU A 86 -4.74 34.84 -1.69
C GLU A 86 -3.59 34.86 -2.72
N GLU A 87 -2.40 35.35 -2.31
CA GLU A 87 -1.20 35.35 -3.18
C GLU A 87 -0.72 33.91 -3.44
N ALA A 88 -0.78 33.03 -2.44
CA ALA A 88 -0.44 31.61 -2.62
C ALA A 88 -1.34 30.93 -3.66
N LYS A 89 -2.66 31.16 -3.64
CA LYS A 89 -3.58 30.65 -4.69
C LYS A 89 -3.28 31.20 -6.06
N LYS A 90 -2.92 32.46 -6.18
CA LYS A 90 -2.55 33.09 -7.44
C LYS A 90 -1.25 32.48 -7.98
N ARG A 91 -0.24 32.26 -7.11
CA ARG A 91 1.01 31.61 -7.48
C ARG A 91 0.80 30.15 -7.87
N LEU A 92 -0.08 29.42 -7.18
CA LEU A 92 -0.43 28.05 -7.57
C LEU A 92 -1.01 28.00 -9.00
N SER A 93 -1.85 28.95 -9.36
CA SER A 93 -2.37 29.05 -10.74
C SER A 93 -1.29 29.45 -11.77
N GLN A 94 -0.22 30.13 -11.34
CA GLN A 94 0.86 30.59 -12.22
C GLN A 94 1.97 29.56 -12.38
N TYR A 95 2.39 28.89 -11.32
CA TYR A 95 3.52 27.94 -11.28
C TYR A 95 3.07 26.50 -11.47
N GLY A 96 1.77 26.18 -11.23
CA GLY A 96 1.23 24.83 -11.19
C GLY A 96 1.47 24.15 -9.84
N PRO A 97 0.93 22.94 -9.64
CA PRO A 97 1.12 22.17 -8.43
C PRO A 97 2.59 21.74 -8.27
N ASN A 98 3.01 21.54 -7.01
CA ASN A 98 4.34 21.04 -6.69
C ASN A 98 4.40 19.51 -6.87
N GLU A 99 4.37 19.09 -8.13
CA GLU A 99 4.40 17.69 -8.56
C GLU A 99 5.46 17.49 -9.63
N LEU A 100 5.99 16.28 -9.71
CA LEU A 100 6.85 15.88 -10.83
C LEU A 100 5.99 15.59 -12.06
N ASP A 101 6.39 16.11 -13.22
CA ASP A 101 5.67 15.87 -14.48
C ASP A 101 5.84 14.39 -14.91
N GLU A 102 4.78 13.65 -14.89
CA GLU A 102 4.73 12.23 -15.30
C GLU A 102 4.65 12.03 -16.80
N GLY A 103 4.85 13.06 -17.55
CA GLY A 103 4.67 13.07 -19.00
C GLY A 103 3.24 13.48 -19.38
N LYS A 104 3.04 13.80 -20.64
CA LYS A 104 1.73 14.25 -21.14
C LYS A 104 0.74 13.09 -21.07
N LYS A 105 -0.30 13.21 -20.23
CA LYS A 105 -1.42 12.27 -20.22
C LYS A 105 -1.94 12.11 -21.64
N LYS A 106 -2.02 10.87 -22.12
CA LYS A 106 -2.49 10.56 -23.47
C LYS A 106 -3.96 10.97 -23.59
N THR A 107 -4.30 11.63 -24.68
CA THR A 107 -5.71 11.96 -24.95
C THR A 107 -6.50 10.67 -25.25
N MET A 108 -7.83 10.70 -25.03
CA MET A 108 -8.71 9.56 -25.35
C MET A 108 -8.55 9.12 -26.82
N PHE A 109 -8.33 10.06 -27.73
CA PHE A 109 -8.09 9.74 -29.14
C PHE A 109 -6.74 9.05 -29.37
N GLN A 110 -5.68 9.46 -28.64
CA GLN A 110 -4.38 8.78 -28.71
C GLN A 110 -4.46 7.36 -28.18
N LYS A 111 -5.16 7.15 -27.03
CA LYS A 111 -5.42 5.81 -26.50
C LYS A 111 -6.21 4.95 -27.50
N PHE A 112 -7.24 5.51 -28.11
CA PHE A 112 -8.00 4.82 -29.16
C PHE A 112 -7.10 4.41 -30.34
N MET A 113 -6.23 5.29 -30.82
CA MET A 113 -5.28 4.95 -31.89
C MET A 113 -4.20 3.97 -31.47
N GLU A 114 -3.86 3.92 -30.18
CA GLU A 114 -2.92 2.92 -29.65
C GLU A 114 -3.50 1.52 -29.60
N GLN A 115 -4.81 1.37 -29.40
CA GLN A 115 -5.47 0.05 -29.50
C GLN A 115 -5.22 -0.60 -30.86
N PHE A 116 -5.13 0.18 -31.95
CA PHE A 116 -4.81 -0.34 -33.28
C PHE A 116 -3.36 -0.81 -33.49
N LYS A 117 -2.48 -0.59 -32.52
CA LYS A 117 -1.13 -1.17 -32.49
C LYS A 117 -1.10 -2.56 -31.85
N ASP A 118 -2.18 -2.95 -31.21
CA ASP A 118 -2.33 -4.30 -30.67
C ASP A 118 -2.23 -5.34 -31.78
N LEU A 119 -1.45 -6.39 -31.54
CA LEU A 119 -1.21 -7.45 -32.52
C LEU A 119 -2.51 -8.11 -32.96
N MET A 120 -3.48 -8.26 -32.05
CA MET A 120 -4.76 -8.92 -32.31
C MET A 120 -5.64 -8.09 -33.23
N ILE A 121 -5.75 -6.78 -32.94
CA ILE A 121 -6.49 -5.85 -33.78
C ILE A 121 -5.85 -5.77 -35.16
N LEU A 122 -4.52 -5.80 -35.24
CA LEU A 122 -3.80 -5.84 -36.52
C LEU A 122 -4.14 -7.13 -37.31
N VAL A 123 -4.19 -8.28 -36.63
CA VAL A 123 -4.56 -9.58 -37.25
C VAL A 123 -6.01 -9.53 -37.76
N LEU A 124 -6.95 -8.97 -36.98
CA LEU A 124 -8.34 -8.78 -37.42
C LEU A 124 -8.46 -7.83 -38.62
N LEU A 125 -7.69 -6.76 -38.66
CA LEU A 125 -7.66 -5.86 -39.81
C LEU A 125 -7.14 -6.57 -41.06
N VAL A 126 -6.12 -7.40 -40.90
CA VAL A 126 -5.61 -8.26 -42.00
C VAL A 126 -6.68 -9.24 -42.44
N ALA A 127 -7.42 -9.87 -41.51
CA ALA A 127 -8.54 -10.75 -41.81
C ALA A 127 -9.66 -10.03 -42.60
N ALA A 128 -10.03 -8.81 -42.19
CA ALA A 128 -11.01 -7.99 -42.89
C ALA A 128 -10.56 -7.66 -44.33
N VAL A 129 -9.28 -7.35 -44.53
CA VAL A 129 -8.72 -7.10 -45.88
C VAL A 129 -8.74 -8.38 -46.71
N ILE A 130 -8.41 -9.56 -46.18
CA ILE A 130 -8.46 -10.84 -46.87
C ILE A 130 -9.90 -11.18 -47.25
N SER A 131 -10.87 -11.02 -46.28
CA SER A 131 -12.29 -11.26 -46.55
C SER A 131 -12.81 -10.38 -47.69
N ALA A 132 -12.51 -9.09 -47.67
CA ALA A 132 -12.94 -8.17 -48.73
C ALA A 132 -12.25 -8.37 -50.10
N ALA A 133 -10.94 -8.63 -50.08
CA ALA A 133 -10.14 -8.63 -51.31
C ALA A 133 -10.05 -10.02 -51.98
N VAL A 134 -10.08 -11.11 -51.19
CA VAL A 134 -9.88 -12.48 -51.69
C VAL A 134 -11.20 -13.24 -51.76
N SER A 135 -12.00 -13.21 -50.67
CA SER A 135 -13.32 -13.92 -50.63
C SER A 135 -14.42 -13.10 -51.23
N HIS A 136 -14.22 -11.80 -51.55
CA HIS A 136 -15.23 -10.84 -52.02
C HIS A 136 -16.45 -10.65 -51.10
N GLU A 137 -16.30 -11.02 -49.82
CA GLU A 137 -17.33 -10.86 -48.79
C GLU A 137 -17.23 -9.49 -48.07
N ILE A 138 -17.71 -8.45 -48.74
CA ILE A 138 -17.63 -7.06 -48.21
C ILE A 138 -18.41 -6.90 -46.91
N VAL A 139 -19.49 -7.66 -46.73
CA VAL A 139 -20.32 -7.60 -45.53
C VAL A 139 -19.59 -8.13 -44.33
N ASP A 140 -18.89 -9.26 -44.43
CA ASP A 140 -18.12 -9.85 -43.35
C ASP A 140 -16.92 -8.95 -42.97
N ALA A 141 -16.23 -8.39 -43.97
CA ALA A 141 -15.18 -7.42 -43.73
C ALA A 141 -15.67 -6.18 -42.97
N ALA A 142 -16.86 -5.65 -43.30
CA ALA A 142 -17.48 -4.53 -42.61
C ALA A 142 -17.88 -4.86 -41.16
N ILE A 143 -18.36 -6.07 -40.93
CA ILE A 143 -18.71 -6.60 -39.61
C ILE A 143 -17.45 -6.73 -38.74
N ILE A 144 -16.37 -7.36 -39.27
CA ILE A 144 -15.10 -7.45 -38.54
C ILE A 144 -14.58 -6.07 -38.16
N LEU A 145 -14.63 -5.11 -39.06
CA LEU A 145 -14.21 -3.73 -38.80
C LEU A 145 -15.07 -3.05 -37.74
N ALA A 146 -16.39 -3.24 -37.76
CA ALA A 146 -17.28 -2.71 -36.74
C ALA A 146 -16.97 -3.27 -35.34
N VAL A 147 -16.72 -4.57 -35.24
CA VAL A 147 -16.33 -5.22 -33.99
C VAL A 147 -14.96 -4.73 -33.50
N VAL A 148 -13.99 -4.57 -34.37
CA VAL A 148 -12.67 -3.99 -34.04
C VAL A 148 -12.83 -2.58 -33.45
N ILE A 149 -13.69 -1.74 -34.03
CA ILE A 149 -13.97 -0.39 -33.52
C ILE A 149 -14.64 -0.47 -32.13
N ILE A 150 -15.63 -1.34 -31.95
CA ILE A 150 -16.31 -1.52 -30.66
C ILE A 150 -15.31 -2.01 -29.60
N ASN A 151 -14.47 -2.98 -29.93
CA ASN A 151 -13.46 -3.52 -29.01
C ASN A 151 -12.44 -2.44 -28.63
N ALA A 152 -11.97 -1.65 -29.58
CA ALA A 152 -11.06 -0.51 -29.33
C ALA A 152 -11.71 0.55 -28.40
N ILE A 153 -13.00 0.85 -28.57
CA ILE A 153 -13.75 1.76 -27.68
C ILE A 153 -13.84 1.16 -26.27
N MET A 154 -14.17 -0.12 -26.15
CA MET A 154 -14.25 -0.80 -24.85
C MET A 154 -12.90 -0.85 -24.15
N GLY A 155 -11.82 -1.13 -24.86
CA GLY A 155 -10.46 -1.09 -24.33
C GLY A 155 -10.11 0.29 -23.76
N VAL A 156 -10.39 1.37 -24.49
CA VAL A 156 -10.19 2.74 -24.00
C VAL A 156 -11.01 3.04 -22.74
N VAL A 157 -12.29 2.60 -22.70
CA VAL A 157 -13.14 2.81 -21.51
C VAL A 157 -12.62 2.04 -20.30
N GLN A 158 -12.16 0.80 -20.49
CA GLN A 158 -11.57 -0.01 -19.42
C GLN A 158 -10.26 0.60 -18.91
N GLU A 159 -9.36 1.03 -19.81
CA GLU A 159 -8.11 1.70 -19.47
C GLU A 159 -8.36 3.02 -18.72
N ALA A 160 -9.30 3.84 -19.18
CA ALA A 160 -9.66 5.08 -18.52
C ALA A 160 -10.21 4.87 -17.10
N LYS A 161 -11.04 3.83 -16.88
CA LYS A 161 -11.53 3.48 -15.53
C LYS A 161 -10.43 2.97 -14.61
N ALA A 162 -9.48 2.21 -15.14
CA ALA A 162 -8.34 1.74 -14.37
C ALA A 162 -7.44 2.92 -13.93
N GLU A 163 -7.16 3.88 -14.84
CA GLU A 163 -6.40 5.10 -14.53
C GLU A 163 -7.13 5.99 -13.50
N GLU A 164 -8.44 6.22 -13.67
CA GLU A 164 -9.24 7.01 -12.70
C GLU A 164 -9.14 6.42 -11.28
N ALA A 165 -9.19 5.10 -11.17
CA ALA A 165 -9.06 4.43 -9.88
C ALA A 165 -7.65 4.57 -9.27
N ILE A 166 -6.60 4.53 -10.08
CA ILE A 166 -5.20 4.74 -9.65
C ILE A 166 -5.00 6.20 -9.21
N GLU A 167 -5.52 7.17 -9.96
CA GLU A 167 -5.41 8.60 -9.65
C GLU A 167 -6.08 8.93 -8.30
N SER A 168 -7.28 8.38 -8.05
CA SER A 168 -7.96 8.54 -6.75
C SER A 168 -7.14 8.05 -5.56
N LEU A 169 -6.37 6.98 -5.72
CA LEU A 169 -5.46 6.47 -4.67
C LEU A 169 -4.29 7.42 -4.43
N ARG A 170 -3.79 8.02 -5.49
CA ARG A 170 -2.67 8.95 -5.47
C ARG A 170 -2.99 10.21 -4.71
N GLU A 171 -4.16 10.82 -4.97
CA GLU A 171 -4.67 11.97 -4.22
C GLU A 171 -4.76 11.72 -2.70
N MET A 172 -5.05 10.48 -2.30
CA MET A 172 -5.11 10.08 -0.89
C MET A 172 -3.73 9.92 -0.23
N SER A 173 -2.64 9.81 -1.01
CA SER A 173 -1.30 9.54 -0.51
C SER A 173 -0.34 10.72 -0.60
N THR A 174 -0.81 11.91 -1.00
CA THR A 174 -0.01 13.14 -1.06
C THR A 174 0.43 13.56 0.35
N PRO A 175 1.74 13.77 0.62
CA PRO A 175 2.23 14.20 1.92
C PRO A 175 1.69 15.57 2.33
N ASN A 176 1.67 15.84 3.64
CA ASN A 176 1.35 17.13 4.18
C ASN A 176 2.62 17.97 4.39
N ALA A 177 2.46 19.30 4.41
CA ALA A 177 3.51 20.25 4.75
C ALA A 177 2.96 21.33 5.70
N ASN A 178 3.75 21.69 6.71
CA ASN A 178 3.42 22.76 7.64
C ASN A 178 4.00 24.07 7.10
N VAL A 179 3.13 25.03 6.79
CA VAL A 179 3.53 26.31 6.19
C VAL A 179 3.07 27.49 7.04
N LEU A 180 3.84 28.57 6.98
CA LEU A 180 3.46 29.85 7.57
C LEU A 180 2.81 30.71 6.49
N ARG A 181 1.49 30.94 6.62
CA ARG A 181 0.71 31.84 5.76
C ARG A 181 -0.14 32.77 6.63
N ASP A 182 -0.28 34.02 6.22
CA ASP A 182 -1.01 35.06 6.96
C ASP A 182 -0.55 35.19 8.43
N GLY A 183 0.74 34.90 8.72
CA GLY A 183 1.30 34.94 10.08
C GLY A 183 0.91 33.74 10.98
N HIS A 184 0.22 32.73 10.44
CA HIS A 184 -0.21 31.55 11.17
C HIS A 184 0.34 30.27 10.52
N THR A 185 0.73 29.30 11.35
CA THR A 185 1.11 27.96 10.86
C THR A 185 -0.15 27.19 10.49
N ILE A 186 -0.21 26.70 9.25
CA ILE A 186 -1.29 25.86 8.73
C ILE A 186 -0.68 24.63 8.07
N THR A 187 -1.41 23.51 8.10
CA THR A 187 -1.03 22.28 7.39
C THR A 187 -1.76 22.25 6.06
N ILE A 188 -1.01 22.11 4.96
CA ILE A 188 -1.54 21.97 3.60
C ILE A 188 -1.00 20.69 2.95
N LYS A 189 -1.55 20.29 1.82
CA LYS A 189 -0.92 19.25 1.00
C LYS A 189 0.34 19.78 0.32
N SER A 190 1.36 18.94 0.19
CA SER A 190 2.65 19.35 -0.40
C SER A 190 2.55 19.79 -1.86
N ASP A 191 1.54 19.33 -2.62
CA ASP A 191 1.24 19.75 -3.98
C ASP A 191 0.71 21.20 -4.08
N GLU A 192 0.17 21.75 -2.99
CA GLU A 192 -0.29 23.15 -2.90
C GLU A 192 0.82 24.16 -2.57
N LEU A 193 2.07 23.69 -2.42
CA LEU A 193 3.23 24.57 -2.14
C LEU A 193 3.62 25.38 -3.38
N VAL A 194 3.97 26.64 -3.10
CA VAL A 194 4.40 27.58 -4.14
C VAL A 194 5.72 28.25 -3.79
N PRO A 195 6.52 28.70 -4.78
CA PRO A 195 7.71 29.50 -4.53
C PRO A 195 7.39 30.73 -3.67
N GLY A 196 8.13 30.90 -2.57
CA GLY A 196 7.91 31.96 -1.58
C GLY A 196 7.17 31.54 -0.31
N ASP A 197 6.58 30.34 -0.27
CA ASP A 197 6.06 29.79 0.99
C ASP A 197 7.19 29.58 2.02
N ILE A 198 6.88 29.76 3.30
CA ILE A 198 7.77 29.42 4.41
C ILE A 198 7.31 28.10 5.01
N VAL A 199 8.13 27.08 4.90
CA VAL A 199 7.86 25.74 5.42
C VAL A 199 8.59 25.53 6.74
N LEU A 200 7.88 24.96 7.73
CA LEU A 200 8.43 24.49 8.98
C LEU A 200 8.79 23.03 8.84
N LEU A 201 10.00 22.67 9.23
CA LEU A 201 10.54 21.31 9.18
C LEU A 201 10.94 20.84 10.56
N GLU A 202 10.58 19.61 10.90
CA GLU A 202 10.97 18.92 12.14
C GLU A 202 11.52 17.52 11.82
N ALA A 203 12.21 16.93 12.79
CA ALA A 203 12.73 15.57 12.65
C ALA A 203 11.57 14.60 12.35
N GLY A 204 11.70 13.85 11.24
CA GLY A 204 10.65 12.96 10.72
C GLY A 204 9.87 13.49 9.51
N ASP A 205 10.07 14.76 9.15
CA ASP A 205 9.50 15.33 7.94
C ASP A 205 10.30 14.95 6.69
N VAL A 206 9.59 14.82 5.56
CA VAL A 206 10.20 14.85 4.22
C VAL A 206 10.20 16.29 3.74
N VAL A 207 11.33 16.77 3.24
CA VAL A 207 11.45 18.10 2.64
C VAL A 207 10.56 18.15 1.38
N PRO A 208 9.50 18.98 1.35
CA PRO A 208 8.47 18.88 0.31
C PRO A 208 8.84 19.60 -1.00
N ALA A 209 9.82 20.50 -0.97
CA ALA A 209 10.27 21.29 -2.12
C ALA A 209 11.73 21.76 -1.89
N ASP A 210 12.42 22.27 -2.91
CA ASP A 210 13.73 22.87 -2.68
C ASP A 210 13.59 24.21 -1.95
N MET A 211 14.32 24.36 -0.85
CA MET A 211 14.21 25.57 -0.01
C MET A 211 15.54 26.07 0.50
N ARG A 212 15.60 27.40 0.71
CA ARG A 212 16.70 28.09 1.39
C ARG A 212 16.38 28.19 2.87
N LEU A 213 17.20 27.59 3.71
CA LEU A 213 17.01 27.58 5.17
C LEU A 213 17.24 28.97 5.75
N VAL A 214 16.32 29.44 6.60
CA VAL A 214 16.39 30.75 7.28
C VAL A 214 16.41 30.62 8.81
N GLU A 215 16.05 29.47 9.33
CA GLU A 215 16.17 29.12 10.75
C GLU A 215 16.62 27.66 10.86
N VAL A 216 17.61 27.37 11.67
CA VAL A 216 18.16 26.04 11.89
C VAL A 216 18.49 25.83 13.36
N ASN A 217 17.94 24.77 13.97
CA ASN A 217 18.22 24.35 15.33
C ASN A 217 18.69 22.89 15.33
N SER A 218 20.00 22.68 15.30
CA SER A 218 20.67 21.37 15.28
C SER A 218 20.13 20.42 14.22
N MET A 219 19.76 20.96 13.04
CA MET A 219 19.06 20.20 11.98
C MET A 219 20.03 19.35 11.18
N LYS A 220 19.64 18.08 10.95
CA LYS A 220 20.36 17.16 10.06
C LYS A 220 19.39 16.58 9.03
N ILE A 221 19.83 16.57 7.77
CA ILE A 221 19.03 16.08 6.65
C ILE A 221 19.78 14.97 5.92
N GLU A 222 19.13 13.85 5.70
CA GLU A 222 19.61 12.76 4.86
C GLU A 222 19.30 13.07 3.39
N GLU A 223 20.33 13.27 2.61
CA GLU A 223 20.25 13.64 1.18
C GLU A 223 20.77 12.53 0.26
N ALA A 224 20.77 11.29 0.73
CA ALA A 224 21.32 10.13 0.02
C ALA A 224 20.75 9.94 -1.40
N ALA A 225 19.49 10.30 -1.63
CA ALA A 225 18.84 10.23 -2.95
C ALA A 225 19.47 11.16 -3.99
N LEU A 226 20.11 12.24 -3.56
CA LEU A 226 20.75 13.25 -4.42
C LEU A 226 22.27 13.16 -4.43
N THR A 227 22.87 12.83 -3.28
CA THR A 227 24.33 12.83 -3.10
C THR A 227 24.96 11.44 -3.21
N GLY A 228 24.16 10.38 -2.99
CA GLY A 228 24.64 9.01 -2.86
C GLY A 228 25.27 8.68 -1.50
N GLU A 229 25.36 9.64 -0.59
CA GLU A 229 25.96 9.46 0.76
C GLU A 229 24.85 9.28 1.81
N SER A 230 24.93 8.19 2.59
CA SER A 230 23.94 7.84 3.60
C SER A 230 24.09 8.57 4.94
N VAL A 231 25.15 9.36 5.10
CA VAL A 231 25.38 10.12 6.35
C VAL A 231 24.59 11.42 6.30
N PRO A 232 23.72 11.71 7.31
CA PRO A 232 22.96 12.94 7.33
C PRO A 232 23.86 14.19 7.41
N VAL A 233 23.57 15.17 6.56
CA VAL A 233 24.30 16.43 6.46
C VAL A 233 23.81 17.39 7.55
N GLU A 234 24.73 17.93 8.36
CA GLU A 234 24.39 18.99 9.33
C GLU A 234 24.15 20.32 8.60
N LYS A 235 22.98 20.91 8.80
CA LYS A 235 22.56 22.14 8.12
C LYS A 235 22.94 23.40 8.90
N GLY A 236 23.20 24.48 8.16
CA GLY A 236 23.59 25.77 8.70
C GLY A 236 23.07 26.94 7.87
N LEU A 237 23.25 28.16 8.35
CA LEU A 237 22.74 29.37 7.69
C LEU A 237 23.84 30.18 6.98
N VAL A 238 25.08 29.68 6.94
CA VAL A 238 26.22 30.38 6.34
C VAL A 238 25.99 30.60 4.85
N VAL A 239 26.13 31.82 4.37
CA VAL A 239 26.11 32.15 2.94
C VAL A 239 27.34 31.54 2.28
N LEU A 240 27.16 30.75 1.25
CA LEU A 240 28.22 30.03 0.56
C LEU A 240 28.78 30.83 -0.59
N GLU A 241 30.08 31.05 -0.65
CA GLU A 241 30.74 31.79 -1.73
C GLU A 241 31.13 30.84 -2.87
N GLY A 242 30.64 31.06 -4.09
CA GLY A 242 30.97 30.27 -5.27
C GLY A 242 29.77 30.07 -6.19
N THR A 243 30.03 29.84 -7.48
CA THR A 243 28.95 29.62 -8.49
C THR A 243 28.72 28.16 -8.82
N GLU A 244 29.58 27.22 -8.38
CA GLU A 244 29.52 25.80 -8.67
C GLU A 244 29.82 24.97 -7.42
N ILE A 245 28.94 25.05 -6.41
CA ILE A 245 29.03 24.23 -5.19
C ILE A 245 28.22 22.95 -5.40
N GLY A 246 28.78 21.78 -5.08
CA GLY A 246 28.10 20.48 -5.15
C GLY A 246 26.84 20.45 -4.29
N ILE A 247 25.84 19.64 -4.66
CA ILE A 247 24.55 19.58 -3.94
C ILE A 247 24.78 19.23 -2.46
N GLY A 248 25.61 18.22 -2.15
CA GLY A 248 25.92 17.79 -0.79
C GLY A 248 26.62 18.82 0.09
N ASP A 249 27.31 19.83 -0.53
CA ASP A 249 28.03 20.89 0.18
C ASP A 249 27.17 22.13 0.45
N ARG A 250 25.92 22.16 -0.10
CA ARG A 250 24.99 23.30 0.10
C ARG A 250 24.28 23.19 1.44
N ILE A 251 25.02 23.37 2.54
CA ILE A 251 24.53 23.19 3.90
C ILE A 251 23.38 24.14 4.29
N ASN A 252 23.19 25.25 3.59
CA ASN A 252 22.13 26.23 3.82
C ASN A 252 20.90 26.01 2.96
N MET A 253 20.84 24.90 2.22
CA MET A 253 19.69 24.48 1.41
C MET A 253 19.13 23.17 1.96
N ALA A 254 17.83 22.94 1.75
CA ALA A 254 17.16 21.67 1.90
C ALA A 254 16.50 21.29 0.59
N PHE A 255 16.64 20.03 0.16
CA PHE A 255 16.22 19.59 -1.15
C PHE A 255 15.00 18.68 -1.07
N SER A 256 14.12 18.81 -2.04
CA SER A 256 12.90 18.00 -2.17
C SER A 256 13.21 16.50 -2.05
N ASN A 257 12.32 15.77 -1.39
CA ASN A 257 12.40 14.31 -1.17
C ASN A 257 13.59 13.84 -0.31
N SER A 258 14.20 14.74 0.48
CA SER A 258 15.19 14.42 1.51
C SER A 258 14.52 14.31 2.88
N ASN A 259 15.14 13.55 3.80
CA ASN A 259 14.54 13.25 5.11
C ASN A 259 15.18 14.07 6.21
N VAL A 260 14.39 14.78 7.03
CA VAL A 260 14.89 15.44 8.24
C VAL A 260 15.08 14.40 9.34
N THR A 261 16.31 14.08 9.69
CA THR A 261 16.63 13.02 10.65
C THR A 261 16.77 13.54 12.09
N TYR A 262 17.09 14.82 12.27
CA TYR A 262 17.29 15.43 13.58
C TYR A 262 17.05 16.94 13.56
N GLY A 263 16.58 17.51 14.68
CA GLY A 263 16.43 18.95 14.87
C GLY A 263 15.19 19.52 14.17
N ARG A 264 15.19 20.86 14.00
CA ARG A 264 14.10 21.59 13.35
C ARG A 264 14.61 22.86 12.67
N GLY A 265 13.83 23.39 11.71
CA GLY A 265 14.19 24.62 11.03
C GLY A 265 13.03 25.20 10.21
N LYS A 266 13.29 26.34 9.56
CA LYS A 266 12.39 26.97 8.60
C LYS A 266 13.12 27.22 7.30
N GLY A 267 12.43 27.05 6.17
CA GLY A 267 12.96 27.33 4.85
C GLY A 267 11.98 28.06 3.96
N ILE A 268 12.50 28.91 3.09
CA ILE A 268 11.74 29.59 2.03
C ILE A 268 11.77 28.69 0.80
N VAL A 269 10.62 28.30 0.26
CA VAL A 269 10.50 27.52 -0.96
C VAL A 269 11.03 28.36 -2.14
N VAL A 270 12.04 27.82 -2.82
CA VAL A 270 12.67 28.48 -3.96
C VAL A 270 12.36 27.79 -5.29
N ASN A 271 12.19 26.46 -5.30
CA ASN A 271 11.79 25.70 -6.47
C ASN A 271 10.74 24.64 -6.10
N THR A 272 9.81 24.40 -7.03
CA THR A 272 8.74 23.39 -6.90
C THR A 272 8.69 22.49 -8.12
N GLY A 273 8.15 21.30 -8.00
CA GLY A 273 7.90 20.33 -9.07
C GLY A 273 9.15 20.03 -9.91
N MET A 274 9.03 20.12 -11.23
CA MET A 274 10.11 19.84 -12.19
C MET A 274 11.31 20.79 -12.09
N ASN A 275 11.18 21.94 -11.40
CA ASN A 275 12.28 22.87 -11.18
C ASN A 275 13.16 22.52 -9.98
N THR A 276 12.75 21.56 -9.11
CA THR A 276 13.57 21.06 -8.02
C THR A 276 14.76 20.25 -8.55
N GLU A 277 15.80 20.04 -7.71
CA GLU A 277 16.95 19.20 -8.12
C GLU A 277 16.49 17.76 -8.43
N VAL A 278 15.55 17.20 -7.65
CA VAL A 278 14.90 15.91 -7.96
C VAL A 278 14.13 15.97 -9.27
N GLY A 279 13.39 17.06 -9.53
CA GLY A 279 12.65 17.26 -10.77
C GLY A 279 13.52 17.29 -12.00
N LYS A 280 14.70 17.92 -11.92
CA LYS A 280 15.70 17.92 -13.00
C LYS A 280 16.21 16.50 -13.32
N ILE A 281 16.47 15.70 -12.27
CA ILE A 281 16.86 14.29 -12.42
C ILE A 281 15.71 13.47 -13.01
N ALA A 282 14.49 13.66 -12.52
CA ALA A 282 13.30 12.98 -13.03
C ALA A 282 13.08 13.28 -14.52
N GLY A 283 13.28 14.54 -14.95
CA GLY A 283 13.21 14.91 -16.36
C GLY A 283 14.24 14.21 -17.27
N MET A 284 15.41 13.84 -16.72
CA MET A 284 16.42 13.03 -17.42
C MET A 284 16.06 11.55 -17.45
N LEU A 285 15.32 11.06 -16.43
CA LEU A 285 14.91 9.66 -16.27
C LEU A 285 13.52 9.35 -16.85
N ALA A 286 12.74 10.34 -17.28
CA ALA A 286 11.38 10.19 -17.82
C ALA A 286 11.28 9.30 -19.08
N GLN A 287 12.37 8.65 -19.51
CA GLN A 287 12.42 7.62 -20.56
C GLN A 287 12.63 6.20 -19.99
N ALA A 288 12.66 6.02 -18.66
CA ALA A 288 12.76 4.71 -18.05
C ALA A 288 11.34 4.14 -17.84
N ASP A 289 11.10 2.96 -18.41
CA ASP A 289 9.82 2.25 -18.32
C ASP A 289 9.39 2.05 -16.85
N GLU A 290 8.08 2.21 -16.57
CA GLU A 290 7.47 1.88 -15.29
C GLU A 290 7.77 0.42 -14.91
N THR A 291 8.22 0.19 -13.67
CA THR A 291 8.43 -1.16 -13.16
C THR A 291 7.09 -1.90 -13.05
N GLU A 292 6.89 -2.90 -13.91
CA GLU A 292 5.67 -3.72 -13.90
C GLU A 292 5.56 -4.56 -12.61
N THR A 293 4.32 -4.73 -12.13
CA THR A 293 4.06 -5.55 -10.93
C THR A 293 4.36 -7.05 -11.19
N PRO A 294 4.75 -7.83 -10.16
CA PRO A 294 4.97 -9.27 -10.32
C PRO A 294 3.76 -9.99 -10.91
N LEU A 295 2.54 -9.61 -10.52
CA LEU A 295 1.29 -10.17 -11.05
C LEU A 295 1.12 -9.82 -12.54
N LYS A 296 1.38 -8.56 -12.93
CA LYS A 296 1.30 -8.12 -14.34
C LYS A 296 2.33 -8.88 -15.19
N ASN A 297 3.56 -9.06 -14.67
CA ASN A 297 4.58 -9.86 -15.34
C ASN A 297 4.17 -11.32 -15.51
N ASN A 298 3.59 -11.94 -14.47
CA ASN A 298 3.08 -13.31 -14.55
C ASN A 298 1.95 -13.43 -15.58
N LEU A 299 1.03 -12.45 -15.61
CA LEU A 299 -0.04 -12.41 -16.60
C LEU A 299 0.49 -12.20 -18.03
N ASN A 300 1.50 -11.32 -18.21
CA ASN A 300 2.16 -11.12 -19.49
C ASN A 300 2.88 -12.40 -19.98
N HIS A 301 3.56 -13.11 -19.07
CA HIS A 301 4.17 -14.41 -19.40
C HIS A 301 3.12 -15.45 -19.80
N LEU A 302 2.01 -15.53 -19.07
CA LEU A 302 0.88 -16.39 -19.39
C LEU A 302 0.29 -16.03 -20.77
N GLY A 303 0.05 -14.73 -21.02
CA GLY A 303 -0.45 -14.25 -22.30
C GLY A 303 0.45 -14.69 -23.47
N LYS A 304 1.76 -14.48 -23.34
CA LYS A 304 2.75 -14.93 -24.37
C LYS A 304 2.72 -16.45 -24.59
N PHE A 305 2.64 -17.23 -23.50
CA PHE A 305 2.55 -18.68 -23.60
C PHE A 305 1.26 -19.12 -24.30
N LEU A 306 0.10 -18.57 -23.91
CA LEU A 306 -1.19 -18.86 -24.53
C LEU A 306 -1.17 -18.47 -26.01
N THR A 307 -0.69 -17.27 -26.35
CA THR A 307 -0.58 -16.81 -27.74
C THR A 307 0.25 -17.80 -28.58
N ALA A 308 1.40 -18.23 -28.09
CA ALA A 308 2.23 -19.19 -28.80
C ALA A 308 1.52 -20.55 -29.01
N ALA A 309 0.84 -21.06 -27.98
CA ALA A 309 0.07 -22.30 -28.06
C ALA A 309 -1.08 -22.19 -29.09
N ILE A 310 -1.81 -21.08 -29.06
CA ILE A 310 -2.94 -20.83 -29.96
C ILE A 310 -2.48 -20.68 -31.41
N VAL A 311 -1.38 -19.98 -31.68
CA VAL A 311 -0.81 -19.87 -33.01
C VAL A 311 -0.46 -21.26 -33.55
N VAL A 312 0.12 -22.16 -32.73
CA VAL A 312 0.39 -23.55 -33.13
C VAL A 312 -0.91 -24.28 -33.48
N ILE A 313 -1.96 -24.16 -32.65
CA ILE A 313 -3.26 -24.78 -32.87
C ILE A 313 -3.91 -24.24 -34.17
N ALA A 314 -3.86 -22.92 -34.39
CA ALA A 314 -4.41 -22.27 -35.58
C ALA A 314 -3.69 -22.75 -36.86
N VAL A 315 -2.36 -22.89 -36.83
CA VAL A 315 -1.57 -23.43 -37.94
C VAL A 315 -1.94 -24.91 -38.21
N VAL A 316 -2.03 -25.74 -37.17
CA VAL A 316 -2.47 -27.13 -37.31
C VAL A 316 -3.86 -27.22 -37.92
N MET A 317 -4.80 -26.41 -37.43
CA MET A 317 -6.17 -26.34 -37.93
C MET A 317 -6.24 -25.91 -39.39
N TYR A 318 -5.45 -24.93 -39.80
CA TYR A 318 -5.34 -24.51 -41.19
C TYR A 318 -4.94 -25.67 -42.12
N PHE A 319 -3.87 -26.39 -41.75
CA PHE A 319 -3.42 -27.53 -42.55
C PHE A 319 -4.40 -28.70 -42.51
N VAL A 320 -5.01 -28.98 -41.40
CA VAL A 320 -6.01 -30.06 -41.27
C VAL A 320 -7.23 -29.76 -42.16
N GLY A 321 -7.78 -28.55 -42.03
CA GLY A 321 -8.97 -28.17 -42.82
C GLY A 321 -8.73 -28.13 -44.31
N THR A 322 -7.56 -27.60 -44.75
CA THR A 322 -7.23 -27.55 -46.19
C THR A 322 -6.85 -28.87 -46.78
N LEU A 323 -6.22 -29.80 -46.02
CA LEU A 323 -5.73 -31.08 -46.56
C LEU A 323 -6.72 -32.23 -46.43
N PHE A 324 -7.63 -32.19 -45.45
CA PHE A 324 -8.54 -33.31 -45.12
C PHE A 324 -10.02 -33.01 -45.35
N ASN A 325 -10.44 -31.72 -45.36
CA ASN A 325 -11.86 -31.34 -45.42
C ASN A 325 -12.30 -30.66 -46.74
N ASP A 326 -11.41 -30.61 -47.75
CA ASP A 326 -11.67 -29.95 -49.05
C ASP A 326 -12.19 -28.50 -48.97
N THR A 327 -11.99 -27.84 -47.80
CA THR A 327 -12.40 -26.44 -47.59
C THR A 327 -11.49 -25.48 -48.34
N SER A 328 -12.00 -24.37 -48.81
CA SER A 328 -11.24 -23.32 -49.48
C SER A 328 -10.09 -22.84 -48.55
N TRP A 329 -8.89 -22.64 -49.09
CA TRP A 329 -7.76 -22.13 -48.32
C TRP A 329 -8.04 -20.77 -47.72
N SER A 330 -8.85 -19.91 -48.35
CA SER A 330 -9.28 -18.60 -47.83
C SER A 330 -10.17 -18.69 -46.61
N ASP A 331 -11.16 -19.61 -46.67
CA ASP A 331 -12.12 -19.75 -45.56
C ASP A 331 -11.43 -20.42 -44.37
N MET A 332 -10.53 -21.38 -44.62
CA MET A 332 -9.74 -22.01 -43.58
C MET A 332 -8.73 -21.04 -42.93
N LEU A 333 -8.17 -20.10 -43.72
CA LEU A 333 -7.31 -19.05 -43.19
C LEU A 333 -8.10 -18.11 -42.30
N LEU A 334 -9.30 -17.67 -42.72
CA LEU A 334 -10.19 -16.83 -41.92
C LEU A 334 -10.62 -17.51 -40.62
N THR A 335 -11.00 -18.79 -40.69
CA THR A 335 -11.38 -19.56 -39.50
C THR A 335 -10.20 -19.74 -38.52
N SER A 336 -9.00 -20.01 -39.02
CA SER A 336 -7.78 -20.14 -38.19
C SER A 336 -7.38 -18.82 -37.54
N ILE A 337 -7.50 -17.69 -38.26
CA ILE A 337 -7.27 -16.36 -37.71
C ILE A 337 -8.32 -16.05 -36.65
N SER A 338 -9.57 -16.36 -36.87
CA SER A 338 -10.66 -16.14 -35.91
C SER A 338 -10.47 -16.94 -34.62
N LEU A 339 -10.02 -18.19 -34.74
CA LEU A 339 -9.64 -19.00 -33.60
C LEU A 339 -8.52 -18.33 -32.79
N ALA A 340 -7.49 -17.85 -33.49
CA ALA A 340 -6.38 -17.19 -32.81
C ALA A 340 -6.81 -15.96 -32.05
N VAL A 341 -7.76 -15.21 -32.60
CA VAL A 341 -8.36 -14.03 -31.97
C VAL A 341 -9.23 -14.37 -30.76
N ALA A 342 -10.16 -15.31 -30.94
CA ALA A 342 -11.11 -15.71 -29.89
C ALA A 342 -10.43 -16.31 -28.65
N ALA A 343 -9.29 -16.96 -28.85
CA ALA A 343 -8.63 -17.72 -27.82
C ALA A 343 -7.74 -16.91 -26.87
N ILE A 344 -7.52 -15.62 -27.12
CA ILE A 344 -6.69 -14.75 -26.26
C ILE A 344 -7.58 -13.87 -25.38
N PRO A 345 -7.46 -13.97 -24.04
CA PRO A 345 -8.26 -13.15 -23.13
C PRO A 345 -7.72 -11.74 -23.07
N GLU A 346 -7.99 -10.90 -24.06
CA GLU A 346 -7.49 -9.52 -24.19
C GLU A 346 -7.84 -8.65 -22.97
N GLY A 347 -9.05 -8.82 -22.42
CA GLY A 347 -9.52 -8.07 -21.25
C GLY A 347 -8.88 -8.44 -19.92
N LEU A 348 -8.15 -9.56 -19.82
CA LEU A 348 -7.67 -10.09 -18.54
C LEU A 348 -6.77 -9.12 -17.74
N PRO A 349 -5.73 -8.48 -18.32
CA PRO A 349 -4.90 -7.52 -17.59
C PRO A 349 -5.70 -6.32 -17.09
N ALA A 350 -6.61 -5.78 -17.91
CA ALA A 350 -7.46 -4.66 -17.55
C ALA A 350 -8.44 -5.03 -16.43
N ILE A 351 -9.08 -6.18 -16.49
CA ILE A 351 -9.99 -6.70 -15.47
C ILE A 351 -9.27 -6.87 -14.13
N VAL A 352 -8.06 -7.45 -14.13
CA VAL A 352 -7.24 -7.60 -12.91
C VAL A 352 -6.90 -6.25 -12.30
N THR A 353 -6.51 -5.26 -13.12
CA THR A 353 -6.23 -3.90 -12.64
C THR A 353 -7.47 -3.24 -12.03
N ILE A 354 -8.64 -3.40 -12.66
CA ILE A 354 -9.92 -2.90 -12.12
C ILE A 354 -10.24 -3.57 -10.78
N ILE A 355 -10.05 -4.89 -10.66
CA ILE A 355 -10.32 -5.63 -9.42
C ILE A 355 -9.39 -5.14 -8.29
N LEU A 356 -8.10 -4.96 -8.58
CA LEU A 356 -7.13 -4.41 -7.62
C LEU A 356 -7.55 -3.00 -7.19
N ALA A 357 -7.88 -2.12 -8.13
CA ALA A 357 -8.27 -0.75 -7.85
C ALA A 357 -9.57 -0.66 -7.02
N LEU A 358 -10.56 -1.50 -7.29
CA LEU A 358 -11.78 -1.60 -6.48
C LEU A 358 -11.47 -2.13 -5.07
N GLY A 359 -10.55 -3.09 -4.96
CA GLY A 359 -10.07 -3.60 -3.67
C GLY A 359 -9.43 -2.51 -2.82
N THR A 360 -8.54 -1.70 -3.41
CA THR A 360 -7.89 -0.58 -2.70
C THR A 360 -8.88 0.48 -2.23
N GLN A 361 -9.91 0.80 -3.03
CA GLN A 361 -10.97 1.72 -2.60
C GLN A 361 -11.75 1.20 -1.37
N VAL A 362 -12.00 -0.12 -1.31
CA VAL A 362 -12.65 -0.73 -0.15
C VAL A 362 -11.72 -0.70 1.07
N MET A 363 -10.44 -0.99 0.91
CA MET A 363 -9.42 -0.90 1.97
C MET A 363 -9.31 0.52 2.53
N ALA A 364 -9.24 1.53 1.66
CA ALA A 364 -9.17 2.94 2.05
C ALA A 364 -10.40 3.38 2.87
N LYS A 365 -11.61 2.94 2.51
CA LYS A 365 -12.83 3.18 3.30
C LYS A 365 -12.81 2.51 4.68
N ARG A 366 -11.90 1.57 4.90
CA ARG A 366 -11.65 0.87 6.16
C ARG A 366 -10.33 1.30 6.81
N ASN A 367 -9.89 2.53 6.55
CA ASN A 367 -8.68 3.16 7.10
C ASN A 367 -7.34 2.54 6.66
N ALA A 368 -7.32 1.64 5.69
CA ALA A 368 -6.11 1.07 5.12
C ALA A 368 -5.83 1.71 3.74
N VAL A 369 -5.00 2.74 3.69
CA VAL A 369 -4.66 3.47 2.47
C VAL A 369 -3.50 2.79 1.76
N ILE A 370 -3.75 2.17 0.63
CA ILE A 370 -2.73 1.51 -0.19
C ILE A 370 -2.00 2.55 -1.05
N ARG A 371 -0.69 2.55 -1.00
CA ARG A 371 0.16 3.43 -1.81
C ARG A 371 0.70 2.76 -3.07
N LYS A 372 0.89 1.44 -3.03
CA LYS A 372 1.35 0.64 -4.17
C LYS A 372 0.39 -0.51 -4.44
N LEU A 373 -0.18 -0.60 -5.64
CA LEU A 373 -1.14 -1.65 -6.01
C LEU A 373 -0.66 -3.09 -5.74
N PRO A 374 0.63 -3.44 -5.94
CA PRO A 374 1.12 -4.79 -5.63
C PRO A 374 0.94 -5.21 -4.18
N ALA A 375 0.91 -4.25 -3.25
CA ALA A 375 0.74 -4.52 -1.83
C ALA A 375 -0.58 -5.23 -1.50
N VAL A 376 -1.64 -4.99 -2.28
CA VAL A 376 -2.96 -5.65 -2.10
C VAL A 376 -2.86 -7.17 -2.22
N GLU A 377 -2.13 -7.64 -3.24
CA GLU A 377 -1.90 -9.07 -3.46
C GLU A 377 -1.04 -9.66 -2.34
N THR A 378 0.05 -8.98 -2.00
CA THR A 378 1.03 -9.44 -1.01
C THR A 378 0.41 -9.47 0.39
N LEU A 379 -0.46 -8.50 0.76
CA LEU A 379 -1.24 -8.50 2.00
C LEU A 379 -2.01 -9.81 2.19
N GLY A 380 -2.70 -10.27 1.15
CA GLY A 380 -3.44 -11.53 1.20
C GLY A 380 -2.58 -12.78 1.40
N SER A 381 -1.26 -12.67 1.24
CA SER A 381 -0.28 -13.74 1.40
C SER A 381 0.55 -13.63 2.68
N THR A 382 0.29 -12.64 3.54
CA THR A 382 1.05 -12.35 4.76
C THR A 382 1.04 -13.54 5.72
N ASP A 383 2.25 -14.00 6.10
CA ASP A 383 2.49 -15.04 7.11
C ASP A 383 2.80 -14.44 8.48
N ILE A 384 3.54 -13.32 8.50
CA ILE A 384 4.04 -12.66 9.70
C ILE A 384 3.57 -11.21 9.71
N ILE A 385 2.99 -10.75 10.81
CA ILE A 385 2.77 -9.33 11.07
C ILE A 385 3.74 -8.91 12.18
N ALA A 386 4.81 -8.23 11.79
CA ALA A 386 5.80 -7.68 12.70
C ALA A 386 5.37 -6.26 13.09
N SER A 387 4.81 -6.13 14.29
CA SER A 387 4.24 -4.87 14.76
C SER A 387 5.19 -4.18 15.75
N ASP A 388 5.43 -2.89 15.54
CA ASP A 388 5.90 -2.04 16.63
C ASP A 388 4.85 -2.01 17.74
N LYS A 389 5.29 -1.87 18.99
CA LYS A 389 4.39 -1.84 20.15
C LYS A 389 3.64 -0.51 20.20
N THR A 390 4.43 0.60 20.25
CA THR A 390 3.94 1.94 20.59
C THR A 390 3.07 2.51 19.47
N GLY A 391 1.90 3.06 19.81
CA GLY A 391 1.00 3.68 18.85
C GLY A 391 0.22 2.70 17.96
N THR A 392 0.70 1.48 17.75
CA THR A 392 0.05 0.46 16.91
C THR A 392 -0.75 -0.56 17.73
N LEU A 393 -0.06 -1.27 18.64
CA LEU A 393 -0.68 -2.21 19.57
C LEU A 393 -1.21 -1.53 20.82
N THR A 394 -0.62 -0.39 21.18
CA THR A 394 -0.98 0.45 22.32
C THR A 394 -1.51 1.81 21.88
N LEU A 395 -2.09 2.56 22.81
CA LEU A 395 -2.70 3.87 22.53
C LEU A 395 -1.67 5.00 22.36
N ASN A 396 -0.39 4.77 22.64
CA ASN A 396 0.65 5.80 22.75
C ASN A 396 0.26 6.92 23.74
N GLN A 397 -0.46 6.55 24.79
CA GLN A 397 -0.92 7.47 25.82
C GLN A 397 -0.70 6.83 27.19
N MET A 398 0.21 7.39 27.97
CA MET A 398 0.45 6.92 29.32
C MET A 398 -0.81 7.08 30.18
N THR A 399 -1.14 6.07 30.96
CA THR A 399 -2.30 6.05 31.83
C THR A 399 -1.91 5.47 33.19
N VAL A 400 -2.37 6.12 34.27
CA VAL A 400 -2.16 5.57 35.64
C VAL A 400 -3.09 4.38 35.84
N GLU A 401 -2.51 3.22 36.14
CA GLU A 401 -3.27 2.02 36.52
C GLU A 401 -3.35 1.79 38.01
N LYS A 402 -2.28 2.11 38.75
CA LYS A 402 -2.17 1.83 40.19
C LYS A 402 -1.54 2.97 40.96
N LEU A 403 -2.00 3.15 42.19
CA LEU A 403 -1.42 4.02 43.20
C LEU A 403 -1.19 3.22 44.48
N TYR A 404 0.05 3.21 45.02
CA TYR A 404 0.36 2.75 46.35
C TYR A 404 0.55 3.96 47.28
N THR A 405 -0.27 4.12 48.26
CA THR A 405 -0.21 5.17 49.27
C THR A 405 -0.86 4.68 50.54
N ASN A 406 -0.47 5.21 51.69
CA ASN A 406 -1.05 4.86 53.00
C ASN A 406 -1.01 3.32 53.26
N ASP A 407 0.08 2.68 52.89
CA ASP A 407 0.26 1.22 53.02
C ASP A 407 -0.85 0.38 52.33
N ARG A 408 -1.41 0.92 51.22
CA ARG A 408 -2.47 0.27 50.43
C ARG A 408 -2.23 0.51 48.93
N GLN A 409 -2.58 -0.49 48.12
CA GLN A 409 -2.66 -0.38 46.70
C GLN A 409 -4.07 -0.04 46.23
N TYR A 410 -4.22 0.98 45.40
CA TYR A 410 -5.45 1.40 44.75
C TYR A 410 -5.35 1.16 43.25
N SER A 411 -6.40 0.68 42.62
CA SER A 411 -6.54 0.73 41.17
C SER A 411 -7.05 2.12 40.74
N SER A 412 -6.80 2.47 39.48
CA SER A 412 -7.24 3.78 38.93
C SER A 412 -8.75 4.01 38.99
N SER A 413 -9.56 2.96 39.05
CA SER A 413 -11.03 3.02 39.20
C SER A 413 -11.52 3.27 40.63
N GLN A 414 -10.64 3.13 41.64
CA GLN A 414 -11.00 3.37 43.03
C GLN A 414 -10.88 4.86 43.37
N HIS A 415 -11.82 5.38 44.15
CA HIS A 415 -11.78 6.75 44.58
C HIS A 415 -10.69 6.99 45.63
N ILE A 416 -9.88 8.01 45.40
CA ILE A 416 -8.81 8.46 46.30
C ILE A 416 -9.22 9.82 46.83
N PRO A 417 -9.15 10.08 48.16
CA PRO A 417 -9.47 11.37 48.72
C PRO A 417 -8.60 12.51 48.12
N GLU A 418 -9.19 13.67 47.84
CA GLU A 418 -8.51 14.83 47.26
C GLU A 418 -7.35 15.39 48.11
N ASP A 419 -7.38 15.14 49.41
CA ASP A 419 -6.35 15.49 50.39
C ASP A 419 -5.17 14.52 50.43
N ASN A 420 -5.22 13.44 49.64
CA ASN A 420 -4.11 12.49 49.55
C ASN A 420 -2.83 13.14 49.09
N MET A 421 -1.77 13.01 49.86
CA MET A 421 -0.49 13.69 49.60
C MET A 421 0.19 13.20 48.32
N ALA A 422 0.11 11.90 48.04
CA ALA A 422 0.69 11.39 46.79
C ALA A 422 -0.05 11.96 45.55
N LEU A 423 -1.37 12.07 45.60
CA LEU A 423 -2.17 12.71 44.55
C LEU A 423 -1.80 14.20 44.39
N LYS A 424 -1.58 14.92 45.50
CA LYS A 424 -1.15 16.31 45.51
C LYS A 424 0.23 16.48 44.87
N ILE A 425 1.20 15.67 45.27
CA ILE A 425 2.59 15.77 44.77
C ILE A 425 2.68 15.49 43.27
N MET A 426 2.03 14.44 42.75
CA MET A 426 2.08 14.09 41.35
C MET A 426 1.53 15.19 40.43
N ASN A 427 0.59 16.00 40.92
CA ASN A 427 0.00 17.11 40.19
C ASN A 427 0.75 18.43 40.35
N TYR A 428 1.48 18.62 41.47
CA TYR A 428 2.24 19.85 41.75
C TYR A 428 3.64 19.79 41.12
N ALA A 429 4.36 18.68 41.26
CA ALA A 429 5.63 18.46 40.61
C ALA A 429 5.38 18.03 39.15
N ASN A 430 4.87 18.96 38.31
CA ASN A 430 4.39 18.66 36.99
C ASN A 430 4.45 19.88 36.07
N ASP A 431 4.87 19.72 34.82
CA ASP A 431 5.03 20.80 33.83
C ASP A 431 3.95 20.79 32.75
N THR A 432 2.93 19.94 32.87
CA THR A 432 1.80 19.88 31.96
C THR A 432 1.05 21.22 31.93
N LYS A 433 0.81 21.72 30.75
CA LYS A 433 -0.03 22.89 30.47
C LYS A 433 -1.43 22.45 30.08
N ILE A 434 -2.44 23.17 30.59
CA ILE A 434 -3.83 22.94 30.23
C ILE A 434 -4.21 24.03 29.23
N ALA A 435 -4.56 23.66 27.99
CA ALA A 435 -5.01 24.57 26.95
C ALA A 435 -6.43 25.11 27.26
N GLN A 436 -6.87 26.13 26.48
CA GLN A 436 -8.19 26.78 26.69
C GLN A 436 -9.37 25.82 26.44
N ASP A 437 -9.17 24.81 25.58
CA ASP A 437 -10.13 23.74 25.26
C ASP A 437 -10.12 22.60 26.27
N GLY A 438 -9.25 22.64 27.29
CA GLY A 438 -9.09 21.62 28.31
C GLY A 438 -8.12 20.49 27.93
N SER A 439 -7.49 20.55 26.76
CA SER A 439 -6.48 19.57 26.36
C SER A 439 -5.19 19.74 27.18
N LEU A 440 -4.50 18.59 27.43
CA LEU A 440 -3.26 18.57 28.20
C LEU A 440 -2.07 18.57 27.22
N ILE A 441 -1.14 19.49 27.44
CA ILE A 441 0.08 19.65 26.62
C ILE A 441 1.31 19.44 27.52
N GLY A 442 2.14 18.46 27.19
CA GLY A 442 3.35 18.14 27.95
C GLY A 442 3.84 16.72 27.70
N ASP A 443 4.85 16.30 28.47
CA ASP A 443 5.36 14.92 28.43
C ASP A 443 4.23 13.92 28.75
N PRO A 444 4.11 12.80 28.00
CA PRO A 444 3.07 11.81 28.21
C PRO A 444 3.00 11.25 29.65
N THR A 445 4.14 11.13 30.32
CA THR A 445 4.19 10.69 31.72
C THR A 445 3.56 11.71 32.65
N GLU A 446 3.77 12.99 32.40
CA GLU A 446 3.25 14.09 33.20
C GLU A 446 1.77 14.36 32.94
N THR A 447 1.36 14.35 31.67
CA THR A 447 -0.06 14.49 31.29
C THR A 447 -0.92 13.36 31.88
N ALA A 448 -0.38 12.14 31.96
CA ALA A 448 -1.06 11.01 32.61
C ALA A 448 -1.35 11.24 34.09
N LEU A 449 -0.44 11.86 34.83
CA LEU A 449 -0.61 12.18 36.25
C LEU A 449 -1.68 13.26 36.45
N VAL A 450 -1.68 14.29 35.62
CA VAL A 450 -2.69 15.38 35.67
C VAL A 450 -4.07 14.84 35.27
N GLN A 451 -4.14 14.00 34.24
CA GLN A 451 -5.39 13.35 33.82
C GLN A 451 -5.96 12.47 34.93
N PHE A 452 -5.09 11.70 35.59
CA PHE A 452 -5.51 10.91 36.76
C PHE A 452 -6.01 11.78 37.90
N GLY A 453 -5.31 12.87 38.24
CA GLY A 453 -5.75 13.86 39.23
C GLY A 453 -7.15 14.41 38.93
N ASN A 454 -7.35 14.85 37.69
CA ASN A 454 -8.66 15.36 37.24
C ASN A 454 -9.78 14.29 37.37
N ASN A 455 -9.49 13.04 37.02
CA ASN A 455 -10.44 11.93 37.12
C ASN A 455 -10.79 11.58 38.58
N GLN A 456 -9.89 11.86 39.53
CA GLN A 456 -10.12 11.71 40.97
C GLN A 456 -10.82 12.93 41.59
N GLY A 457 -11.11 13.98 40.82
CA GLY A 457 -11.75 15.21 41.29
C GLY A 457 -10.75 16.30 41.75
N PHE A 458 -9.44 16.04 41.63
CA PHE A 458 -8.40 17.03 41.98
C PHE A 458 -8.32 18.11 40.90
N ASN A 459 -8.94 19.27 41.17
CA ASN A 459 -8.89 20.39 40.22
C ASN A 459 -7.50 21.01 40.21
N VAL A 460 -6.60 20.54 39.33
CA VAL A 460 -5.20 20.96 39.23
C VAL A 460 -5.09 22.46 39.05
N THR A 461 -5.87 23.07 38.14
CA THR A 461 -5.81 24.50 37.84
C THR A 461 -6.14 25.36 39.07
N ALA A 462 -7.22 25.04 39.79
CA ALA A 462 -7.62 25.78 40.98
C ALA A 462 -6.59 25.62 42.12
N LYS A 463 -6.13 24.37 42.33
CA LYS A 463 -5.18 24.06 43.41
C LYS A 463 -3.80 24.70 43.19
N VAL A 464 -3.29 24.74 41.96
CA VAL A 464 -2.02 25.40 41.64
C VAL A 464 -2.15 26.93 41.75
N GLN A 465 -3.32 27.51 41.47
CA GLN A 465 -3.58 28.94 41.71
C GLN A 465 -3.64 29.28 43.20
N GLU A 466 -4.22 28.41 44.05
CA GLU A 466 -4.25 28.58 45.51
C GLU A 466 -2.85 28.45 46.14
N GLN A 467 -2.02 27.58 45.60
CA GLN A 467 -0.66 27.27 46.06
C GLN A 467 0.34 27.40 44.92
N PRO A 468 0.70 28.65 44.53
CA PRO A 468 1.53 28.85 43.36
C PRO A 468 2.94 28.33 43.54
N ARG A 469 3.52 27.79 42.43
CA ARG A 469 4.93 27.41 42.32
C ARG A 469 5.80 28.66 42.44
N VAL A 470 6.73 28.63 43.37
CA VAL A 470 7.66 29.76 43.65
C VAL A 470 9.10 29.44 43.28
N ALA A 471 9.48 28.18 43.23
CA ALA A 471 10.77 27.75 42.78
C ALA A 471 10.69 26.29 42.28
N GLU A 472 11.71 25.85 41.50
CA GLU A 472 11.80 24.50 40.97
C GLU A 472 13.23 24.06 40.78
N ILE A 473 13.43 22.72 40.76
CA ILE A 473 14.59 22.05 40.23
C ILE A 473 14.06 21.15 39.13
N PRO A 474 14.32 21.50 37.85
CA PRO A 474 13.74 20.74 36.71
C PRO A 474 14.17 19.27 36.72
N PHE A 475 13.44 18.42 35.99
CA PHE A 475 13.84 17.03 35.82
C PHE A 475 15.24 16.92 35.16
N ASP A 476 16.04 16.04 35.73
CA ASP A 476 17.34 15.69 35.19
C ASP A 476 17.52 14.17 35.11
N SER A 477 18.02 13.67 33.99
CA SER A 477 18.09 12.24 33.68
C SER A 477 19.16 11.49 34.50
N GLU A 478 20.21 12.14 34.96
CA GLU A 478 21.23 11.54 35.84
C GLU A 478 20.71 11.47 37.26
N ARG A 479 20.10 12.54 37.73
CA ARG A 479 19.51 12.67 39.08
C ARG A 479 18.18 11.89 39.19
N LYS A 480 17.44 11.73 38.10
CA LYS A 480 16.12 11.06 37.95
C LYS A 480 15.02 11.63 38.85
N LEU A 481 15.10 12.85 39.27
CA LEU A 481 14.14 13.56 40.13
C LEU A 481 13.69 14.88 39.49
N MET A 482 12.51 15.31 39.87
CA MET A 482 11.96 16.65 39.64
C MET A 482 11.42 17.20 40.94
N THR A 483 11.69 18.48 41.27
CA THR A 483 11.25 19.12 42.49
C THR A 483 10.60 20.46 42.21
N THR A 484 9.47 20.71 42.82
CA THR A 484 8.77 22.01 42.79
C THR A 484 8.51 22.49 44.20
N ILE A 485 8.55 23.80 44.42
CA ILE A 485 8.31 24.43 45.72
C ILE A 485 7.06 25.30 45.61
N HIS A 486 6.09 25.07 46.47
CA HIS A 486 4.79 25.72 46.46
C HIS A 486 4.57 26.47 47.77
N LYS A 487 4.01 27.69 47.69
CA LYS A 487 3.66 28.50 48.86
C LYS A 487 2.30 28.06 49.42
N GLU A 488 2.25 27.70 50.73
CA GLU A 488 1.02 27.38 51.42
C GLU A 488 0.44 28.57 52.22
N ALA A 489 -0.85 28.48 52.57
CA ALA A 489 -1.59 29.56 53.20
C ALA A 489 -1.02 30.00 54.56
N GLU A 490 -0.34 29.14 55.31
CA GLU A 490 0.23 29.43 56.62
C GLU A 490 1.66 30.00 56.57
N GLY A 491 2.15 30.39 55.37
CA GLY A 491 3.47 30.95 55.20
C GLY A 491 4.62 29.94 55.15
N ARG A 492 4.30 28.65 55.21
CA ARG A 492 5.24 27.54 54.95
C ARG A 492 5.30 27.22 53.47
N TYR A 493 6.31 26.49 53.06
CA TYR A 493 6.51 26.06 51.69
C TYR A 493 6.51 24.52 51.63
N LEU A 494 5.71 23.98 50.70
CA LEU A 494 5.71 22.56 50.33
C LEU A 494 6.76 22.34 49.28
N VAL A 495 7.74 21.51 49.56
CA VAL A 495 8.68 20.95 48.59
C VAL A 495 8.11 19.62 48.12
N ALA A 496 7.65 19.56 46.88
CA ALA A 496 7.09 18.35 46.24
C ALA A 496 8.14 17.74 45.31
N VAL A 497 8.42 16.45 45.50
CA VAL A 497 9.46 15.74 44.75
C VAL A 497 8.85 14.47 44.11
N LYS A 498 9.06 14.29 42.81
CA LYS A 498 8.73 13.04 42.11
C LYS A 498 9.94 12.51 41.38
N GLY A 499 10.03 11.20 41.17
CA GLY A 499 11.06 10.58 40.36
C GLY A 499 11.24 9.07 40.61
N ALA A 500 12.44 8.57 40.33
CA ALA A 500 12.74 7.16 40.46
C ALA A 500 12.60 6.67 41.92
N PRO A 501 11.83 5.59 42.18
CA PRO A 501 11.53 5.12 43.54
C PRO A 501 12.77 4.78 44.35
N ASP A 502 13.78 4.17 43.75
CA ASP A 502 15.06 3.80 44.36
C ASP A 502 15.84 5.02 44.82
N VAL A 503 15.87 6.06 44.02
CA VAL A 503 16.57 7.32 44.33
C VAL A 503 15.85 8.07 45.46
N LEU A 504 14.50 8.15 45.37
CA LEU A 504 13.69 8.83 46.38
C LEU A 504 13.75 8.13 47.74
N LEU A 505 13.72 6.79 47.77
CA LEU A 505 13.88 6.05 49.02
C LEU A 505 15.22 6.32 49.72
N GLY A 506 16.30 6.42 48.96
CA GLY A 506 17.60 6.78 49.49
C GLY A 506 17.68 8.18 50.11
N ARG A 507 16.72 9.08 49.77
CA ARG A 507 16.61 10.47 50.24
C ARG A 507 15.48 10.69 51.26
N ALA A 508 14.63 9.68 51.52
CA ALA A 508 13.53 9.75 52.42
C ALA A 508 13.91 9.19 53.80
N SER A 509 13.76 9.99 54.85
CA SER A 509 13.97 9.58 56.25
C SER A 509 12.67 9.17 56.97
N LYS A 510 11.52 9.50 56.36
CA LYS A 510 10.19 9.30 56.93
C LYS A 510 9.21 8.76 55.89
N VAL A 511 8.14 8.16 56.32
CA VAL A 511 7.02 7.69 55.49
C VAL A 511 5.71 8.20 56.05
N GLN A 512 4.79 8.63 55.20
CA GLN A 512 3.42 8.96 55.58
C GLN A 512 2.51 7.73 55.42
N ILE A 513 1.78 7.42 56.53
CA ILE A 513 0.75 6.38 56.55
C ILE A 513 -0.51 7.01 57.12
N PHE A 514 -1.50 7.33 56.29
CA PHE A 514 -2.66 8.17 56.60
C PHE A 514 -2.20 9.58 57.09
N ASP A 515 -2.64 10.00 58.25
CA ASP A 515 -2.28 11.26 58.90
C ASP A 515 -1.01 11.20 59.76
N GLU A 516 -0.37 10.02 59.85
CA GLU A 516 0.80 9.82 60.71
C GLU A 516 2.09 9.83 59.84
N ILE A 517 3.04 10.66 60.24
CA ILE A 517 4.40 10.65 59.70
C ILE A 517 5.28 9.81 60.63
N LYS A 518 5.81 8.69 60.12
CA LYS A 518 6.66 7.75 60.86
C LYS A 518 8.11 7.77 60.33
N PRO A 519 9.09 7.42 61.14
CA PRO A 519 10.44 7.18 60.65
C PRO A 519 10.42 6.05 59.61
N MET A 520 11.22 6.17 58.56
CA MET A 520 11.46 5.10 57.61
C MET A 520 12.29 4.02 58.29
N THR A 521 11.76 2.84 58.42
CA THR A 521 12.50 1.64 58.93
C THR A 521 12.75 0.68 57.78
N ASN A 522 13.67 -0.27 57.96
CA ASN A 522 13.99 -1.30 56.95
C ASN A 522 12.73 -2.09 56.50
N LYS A 523 11.73 -2.18 57.37
CA LYS A 523 10.49 -2.89 57.10
C LYS A 523 9.61 -2.09 56.11
N GLU A 524 9.40 -0.81 56.35
CA GLU A 524 8.64 0.07 55.50
C GLU A 524 9.34 0.20 54.14
N GLU A 525 10.67 0.42 54.11
CA GLU A 525 11.45 0.45 52.89
C GLU A 525 11.32 -0.82 52.06
N GLN A 526 11.42 -2.02 52.71
CA GLN A 526 11.25 -3.29 52.03
C GLN A 526 9.84 -3.46 51.48
N THR A 527 8.79 -3.05 52.22
CA THR A 527 7.41 -3.10 51.75
C THR A 527 7.21 -2.23 50.52
N ILE A 528 7.79 -1.01 50.47
CA ILE A 528 7.71 -0.11 49.31
C ILE A 528 8.43 -0.71 48.13
N LEU A 529 9.64 -1.27 48.32
CA LEU A 529 10.41 -1.95 47.28
C LEU A 529 9.67 -3.17 46.71
N GLU A 530 8.97 -3.94 47.55
CA GLU A 530 8.15 -5.08 47.13
C GLU A 530 6.99 -4.61 46.26
N ASN A 531 6.25 -3.55 46.67
CA ASN A 531 5.20 -2.94 45.83
C ASN A 531 5.72 -2.37 44.53
N ASN A 532 6.88 -1.69 44.54
CA ASN A 532 7.55 -1.22 43.31
C ASN A 532 7.85 -2.39 42.36
N LYS A 533 8.42 -3.49 42.90
CA LYS A 533 8.73 -4.69 42.12
C LYS A 533 7.49 -5.36 41.56
N ASP A 534 6.39 -5.41 42.35
CA ASP A 534 5.13 -6.00 41.91
C ASP A 534 4.43 -5.16 40.82
N MET A 535 4.52 -3.84 40.89
CA MET A 535 4.09 -2.95 39.81
C MET A 535 4.95 -3.11 38.57
N ALA A 536 6.29 -3.16 38.72
CA ALA A 536 7.21 -3.34 37.60
C ALA A 536 7.02 -4.68 36.88
N LYS A 537 6.72 -5.79 37.60
CA LYS A 537 6.38 -7.09 36.99
C LYS A 537 5.09 -7.05 36.15
N GLN A 538 4.22 -6.08 36.39
CA GLN A 538 3.00 -5.85 35.62
C GLN A 538 3.23 -4.87 34.46
N ALA A 539 4.50 -4.61 34.13
CA ALA A 539 4.92 -3.66 33.10
C ALA A 539 4.57 -2.20 33.40
N LEU A 540 4.31 -1.85 34.65
CA LEU A 540 4.04 -0.47 35.01
C LEU A 540 5.35 0.32 35.13
N ARG A 541 5.38 1.50 34.51
CA ARG A 541 6.40 2.53 34.80
C ARG A 541 6.09 3.13 36.14
N VAL A 542 6.96 2.95 37.13
CA VAL A 542 6.71 3.39 38.48
C VAL A 542 7.46 4.69 38.77
N LEU A 543 6.76 5.67 39.34
CA LEU A 543 7.34 6.87 39.92
C LEU A 543 7.03 6.94 41.40
N GLY A 544 8.00 7.40 42.18
CA GLY A 544 7.84 7.70 43.61
C GLY A 544 7.45 9.16 43.84
N MET A 545 6.68 9.42 44.91
CA MET A 545 6.32 10.74 45.38
C MET A 545 6.82 10.90 46.82
N ALA A 546 7.46 12.03 47.07
CA ALA A 546 7.92 12.41 48.39
C ALA A 546 7.81 13.94 48.57
N TYR A 547 7.81 14.39 49.82
CA TYR A 547 7.69 15.81 50.11
C TYR A 547 8.38 16.18 51.43
N LYS A 548 8.51 17.49 51.68
CA LYS A 548 8.80 18.03 52.99
C LYS A 548 8.22 19.45 53.10
N TYR A 549 8.10 19.98 54.33
CA TYR A 549 7.75 21.37 54.58
C TYR A 549 8.98 22.13 55.01
N VAL A 550 9.12 23.38 54.53
CA VAL A 550 10.18 24.28 54.93
C VAL A 550 9.57 25.68 55.28
N ASP A 551 10.17 26.37 56.21
CA ASP A 551 9.67 27.68 56.68
C ASP A 551 10.11 28.85 55.77
N ALA A 552 11.11 28.64 54.96
CA ALA A 552 11.64 29.58 53.98
C ALA A 552 12.17 28.88 52.74
N ILE A 553 12.14 29.54 51.57
CA ILE A 553 12.78 29.03 50.36
C ILE A 553 14.29 28.91 50.62
N PRO A 554 14.95 27.76 50.37
CA PRO A 554 16.37 27.57 50.54
C PRO A 554 17.17 28.61 49.72
N GLU A 555 18.22 29.19 50.30
CA GLU A 555 19.10 30.15 49.61
C GLU A 555 19.82 29.53 48.39
N SER A 556 20.09 28.21 48.46
CA SER A 556 20.59 27.44 47.31
C SER A 556 19.59 26.34 46.92
N LEU A 557 19.28 26.26 45.61
CA LEU A 557 18.42 25.23 45.06
C LEU A 557 19.23 23.98 44.61
N GLU A 558 20.34 23.71 45.26
CA GLU A 558 21.10 22.47 45.04
C GLU A 558 20.32 21.23 45.52
N SER A 559 20.33 20.21 44.70
CA SER A 559 19.61 18.94 44.94
C SER A 559 19.93 18.35 46.31
N ASP A 560 21.21 18.33 46.71
CA ASP A 560 21.67 17.75 47.99
C ASP A 560 21.16 18.51 49.23
N ILE A 561 20.70 19.76 49.06
CA ILE A 561 20.13 20.57 50.13
C ILE A 561 18.63 20.42 50.15
N VAL A 562 17.98 20.49 48.95
CA VAL A 562 16.55 20.55 48.82
C VAL A 562 15.90 19.15 48.88
N GLU A 563 16.52 18.15 48.29
CA GLU A 563 15.98 16.81 48.10
C GLU A 563 16.45 15.76 49.11
N ASN A 564 16.71 16.17 50.34
CA ASN A 564 17.07 15.29 51.47
C ASN A 564 16.05 15.45 52.63
N ASP A 565 16.03 14.47 53.55
CA ASP A 565 15.13 14.36 54.68
C ASP A 565 13.65 14.42 54.28
N LEU A 566 13.34 13.71 53.17
CA LEU A 566 12.01 13.68 52.60
C LEU A 566 11.06 12.73 53.35
N ILE A 567 9.76 12.99 53.26
CA ILE A 567 8.67 12.14 53.72
C ILE A 567 8.13 11.41 52.50
N PHE A 568 8.27 10.12 52.41
CA PHE A 568 7.74 9.31 51.31
C PHE A 568 6.21 9.23 51.41
N ALA A 569 5.50 9.52 50.29
CA ALA A 569 4.03 9.59 50.21
C ALA A 569 3.40 8.44 49.43
N GLY A 570 4.11 7.90 48.43
CA GLY A 570 3.55 6.84 47.62
C GLY A 570 4.30 6.52 46.32
N LEU A 571 3.80 5.48 45.61
CA LEU A 571 4.22 5.09 44.26
C LEU A 571 3.05 5.19 43.31
N VAL A 572 3.27 5.67 42.11
CA VAL A 572 2.29 5.60 41.01
C VAL A 572 2.82 4.72 39.91
N GLY A 573 2.03 3.75 39.51
CA GLY A 573 2.32 2.86 38.37
C GLY A 573 1.47 3.21 37.17
N MET A 574 2.10 3.46 36.04
CA MET A 574 1.45 3.83 34.80
C MET A 574 1.95 3.00 33.63
N ILE A 575 1.13 2.86 32.59
CA ILE A 575 1.43 2.10 31.39
C ILE A 575 0.85 2.82 30.18
N ASP A 576 1.40 2.57 29.00
CA ASP A 576 0.75 2.81 27.74
C ASP A 576 -0.14 1.58 27.44
N PRO A 577 -1.47 1.69 27.64
CA PRO A 577 -2.36 0.53 27.60
C PRO A 577 -2.55 0.02 26.18
N GLU A 578 -2.78 -1.28 26.09
CA GLU A 578 -3.15 -1.94 24.85
C GLU A 578 -4.47 -1.39 24.28
N ARG A 579 -4.59 -1.29 22.95
CA ARG A 579 -5.86 -0.98 22.31
C ARG A 579 -6.88 -2.08 22.58
N SER A 580 -8.12 -1.73 22.85
CA SER A 580 -9.20 -2.68 23.18
C SER A 580 -9.41 -3.74 22.08
N GLU A 581 -9.20 -3.37 20.81
CA GLU A 581 -9.38 -4.22 19.64
C GLU A 581 -8.17 -5.10 19.32
N ALA A 582 -6.99 -4.76 19.85
CA ALA A 582 -5.73 -5.39 19.45
C ALA A 582 -5.68 -6.88 19.84
N ALA A 583 -6.17 -7.25 21.04
CA ALA A 583 -6.20 -8.64 21.48
C ALA A 583 -7.11 -9.52 20.60
N ASP A 584 -8.30 -9.02 20.23
CA ASP A 584 -9.20 -9.72 19.32
C ASP A 584 -8.59 -9.84 17.91
N ALA A 585 -7.94 -8.80 17.42
CA ALA A 585 -7.26 -8.82 16.13
C ALA A 585 -6.09 -9.82 16.09
N VAL A 586 -5.29 -9.89 17.16
CA VAL A 586 -4.23 -10.91 17.34
C VAL A 586 -4.81 -12.33 17.29
N ARG A 587 -5.94 -12.57 17.98
CA ARG A 587 -6.64 -13.86 17.95
C ARG A 587 -7.10 -14.21 16.54
N VAL A 588 -7.78 -13.30 15.84
CA VAL A 588 -8.26 -13.51 14.46
C VAL A 588 -7.10 -13.77 13.50
N ALA A 589 -5.99 -13.00 13.61
CA ALA A 589 -4.79 -13.23 12.82
C ALA A 589 -4.24 -14.66 13.03
N ARG A 590 -4.16 -15.14 14.28
CA ARG A 590 -3.69 -16.50 14.61
C ARG A 590 -4.63 -17.58 14.06
N GLU A 591 -5.93 -17.39 14.17
CA GLU A 591 -6.93 -18.30 13.57
C GLU A 591 -6.77 -18.38 12.05
N ALA A 592 -6.43 -17.26 11.42
CA ALA A 592 -6.11 -17.16 10.00
C ALA A 592 -4.71 -17.72 9.60
N GLY A 593 -3.98 -18.33 10.56
CA GLY A 593 -2.65 -18.88 10.35
C GLY A 593 -1.54 -17.84 10.21
N ILE A 594 -1.82 -16.58 10.53
CA ILE A 594 -0.85 -15.48 10.55
C ILE A 594 -0.23 -15.41 11.95
N ARG A 595 1.06 -15.20 12.02
CA ARG A 595 1.78 -15.04 13.29
C ARG A 595 2.07 -13.58 13.56
N PRO A 596 1.38 -12.94 14.52
CA PRO A 596 1.78 -11.65 15.03
C PRO A 596 3.06 -11.78 15.85
N ILE A 597 4.02 -10.89 15.62
CA ILE A 597 5.22 -10.72 16.44
C ILE A 597 5.33 -9.26 16.87
N MET A 598 5.85 -9.03 18.07
CA MET A 598 6.02 -7.69 18.62
C MET A 598 7.50 -7.31 18.61
N ILE A 599 7.78 -6.10 18.13
CA ILE A 599 9.13 -5.52 18.07
C ILE A 599 9.09 -4.19 18.82
N THR A 600 9.96 -4.00 19.83
CA THR A 600 9.91 -2.79 20.64
C THR A 600 11.30 -2.38 21.19
N GLY A 601 11.47 -1.08 21.43
CA GLY A 601 12.59 -0.52 22.20
C GLY A 601 12.48 -0.72 23.71
N ASP A 602 11.34 -1.19 24.23
CA ASP A 602 11.07 -1.36 25.66
C ASP A 602 11.90 -2.48 26.31
N HIS A 603 11.92 -2.44 27.64
CA HIS A 603 12.53 -3.49 28.45
C HIS A 603 11.82 -4.85 28.24
N ARG A 604 12.59 -5.94 28.39
CA ARG A 604 12.12 -7.33 28.25
C ARG A 604 10.83 -7.59 29.01
N ASP A 605 10.79 -7.24 30.30
CA ASP A 605 9.65 -7.53 31.20
C ASP A 605 8.37 -6.78 30.75
N THR A 606 8.53 -5.52 30.29
CA THR A 606 7.40 -4.73 29.74
C THR A 606 6.88 -5.33 28.45
N ALA A 607 7.78 -5.72 27.54
CA ALA A 607 7.44 -6.33 26.26
C ALA A 607 6.72 -7.68 26.46
N GLU A 608 7.22 -8.51 27.38
CA GLU A 608 6.64 -9.80 27.74
C GLU A 608 5.21 -9.66 28.32
N ALA A 609 5.03 -8.74 29.28
CA ALA A 609 3.74 -8.54 29.93
C ALA A 609 2.67 -8.06 28.94
N ILE A 610 2.98 -7.09 28.06
CA ILE A 610 2.07 -6.59 27.04
C ILE A 610 1.77 -7.67 25.99
N ALA A 611 2.78 -8.40 25.53
CA ALA A 611 2.61 -9.49 24.58
C ALA A 611 1.75 -10.64 25.16
N GLY A 612 1.88 -10.91 26.48
CA GLY A 612 1.03 -11.85 27.20
C GLY A 612 -0.42 -11.38 27.29
N ARG A 613 -0.67 -10.11 27.60
CA ARG A 613 -2.03 -9.52 27.62
C ARG A 613 -2.70 -9.56 26.25
N LEU A 614 -1.94 -9.27 25.18
CA LEU A 614 -2.42 -9.32 23.80
C LEU A 614 -2.58 -10.76 23.25
N GLY A 615 -2.07 -11.78 23.94
CA GLY A 615 -2.10 -13.17 23.48
C GLY A 615 -1.10 -13.48 22.35
N ILE A 616 -0.07 -12.64 22.15
CA ILE A 616 1.03 -12.88 21.21
C ILE A 616 1.91 -14.04 21.71
N ILE A 617 2.12 -14.12 23.02
CA ILE A 617 2.76 -15.25 23.73
C ILE A 617 1.88 -15.75 24.86
N GLN A 618 2.17 -16.93 25.41
CA GLN A 618 1.55 -17.35 26.67
C GLN A 618 2.19 -16.54 27.81
N PRO A 619 1.40 -16.11 28.80
CA PRO A 619 1.96 -15.43 29.97
C PRO A 619 3.06 -16.25 30.64
N GLY A 620 4.26 -15.68 30.81
CA GLY A 620 5.43 -16.33 31.40
C GLY A 620 6.24 -17.22 30.45
N ASP A 621 6.04 -17.08 29.13
CA ASP A 621 6.86 -17.78 28.11
C ASP A 621 8.12 -16.95 27.78
N ASP A 622 9.05 -16.91 28.73
CA ASP A 622 10.34 -16.21 28.62
C ASP A 622 11.15 -16.67 27.39
N ALA A 623 10.97 -17.90 26.94
CA ALA A 623 11.70 -18.49 25.82
C ALA A 623 11.29 -17.86 24.46
N ALA A 624 10.11 -17.27 24.38
CA ALA A 624 9.61 -16.61 23.20
C ALA A 624 10.07 -15.14 23.07
N VAL A 625 10.81 -14.61 24.04
CA VAL A 625 11.33 -13.23 24.09
C VAL A 625 12.82 -13.21 23.83
N LEU A 626 13.25 -12.40 22.84
CA LEU A 626 14.66 -12.18 22.49
C LEU A 626 15.01 -10.70 22.66
N THR A 627 16.11 -10.40 23.29
CA THR A 627 16.61 -9.02 23.42
C THR A 627 17.60 -8.68 22.30
N GLY A 628 17.74 -7.38 21.98
CA GLY A 628 18.75 -6.91 21.01
C GLY A 628 20.19 -7.30 21.39
N ALA A 629 20.51 -7.35 22.69
CA ALA A 629 21.82 -7.78 23.17
C ALA A 629 22.08 -9.29 22.90
N GLU A 630 21.07 -10.15 23.08
CA GLU A 630 21.14 -11.58 22.75
C GLU A 630 21.21 -11.78 21.24
N LEU A 631 20.44 -10.98 20.47
CA LEU A 631 20.46 -11.01 19.00
C LEU A 631 21.83 -10.66 18.43
N ASN A 632 22.56 -9.70 19.04
CA ASN A 632 23.91 -9.33 18.64
C ASN A 632 24.95 -10.45 18.84
N GLN A 633 24.67 -11.43 19.72
CA GLN A 633 25.55 -12.58 19.95
C GLN A 633 25.34 -13.71 18.93
N MET A 634 24.25 -13.68 18.16
CA MET A 634 23.93 -14.69 17.16
C MET A 634 24.43 -14.29 15.77
N SER A 635 24.93 -15.22 14.97
CA SER A 635 25.12 -15.00 13.54
C SER A 635 23.78 -14.95 12.79
N ASP A 636 23.75 -14.39 11.57
CA ASP A 636 22.54 -14.30 10.77
C ASP A 636 21.98 -15.70 10.39
N GLU A 637 22.87 -16.69 10.18
CA GLU A 637 22.49 -18.06 9.89
C GLU A 637 21.92 -18.77 11.12
N GLU A 638 22.47 -18.53 12.28
CA GLU A 638 21.99 -19.07 13.55
C GLU A 638 20.65 -18.47 13.92
N PHE A 639 20.52 -17.16 13.79
CA PHE A 639 19.25 -16.46 14.07
C PHE A 639 18.16 -16.92 13.12
N ALA A 640 18.39 -16.99 11.80
CA ALA A 640 17.40 -17.44 10.84
C ALA A 640 16.87 -18.85 11.19
N ARG A 641 17.74 -19.82 11.50
CA ARG A 641 17.33 -21.17 11.91
C ARG A 641 16.51 -21.24 13.20
N ASN A 642 16.61 -20.22 14.05
CA ASN A 642 15.92 -20.17 15.34
C ASN A 642 14.78 -19.14 15.39
N VAL A 643 14.56 -18.37 14.32
CA VAL A 643 13.62 -17.22 14.31
C VAL A 643 12.19 -17.64 14.71
N GLU A 644 11.77 -18.84 14.35
CA GLU A 644 10.44 -19.38 14.72
C GLU A 644 10.22 -19.58 16.22
N LYS A 645 11.27 -19.58 17.04
CA LYS A 645 11.16 -19.70 18.50
C LYS A 645 10.67 -18.39 19.13
N TYR A 646 10.94 -17.25 18.49
CA TYR A 646 10.73 -15.94 19.07
C TYR A 646 9.48 -15.27 18.50
N SER A 647 8.70 -14.65 19.36
CA SER A 647 7.54 -13.83 18.99
C SER A 647 7.61 -12.40 19.52
N VAL A 648 8.56 -12.12 20.42
CA VAL A 648 8.75 -10.81 21.02
C VAL A 648 10.23 -10.44 20.96
N TYR A 649 10.51 -9.23 20.48
CA TYR A 649 11.85 -8.68 20.35
C TYR A 649 11.93 -7.37 21.12
N ALA A 650 12.69 -7.37 22.23
CA ALA A 650 12.81 -6.27 23.18
C ALA A 650 14.15 -5.54 23.08
N ARG A 651 14.19 -4.22 23.38
CA ARG A 651 15.40 -3.39 23.31
C ARG A 651 16.14 -3.50 21.97
N VAL A 652 15.39 -3.45 20.87
CA VAL A 652 15.96 -3.58 19.51
C VAL A 652 16.28 -2.22 18.92
N SER A 653 17.39 -2.15 18.16
CA SER A 653 17.78 -1.01 17.34
C SER A 653 17.12 -1.09 15.93
N PRO A 654 17.17 -0.02 15.13
CA PRO A 654 16.70 -0.04 13.74
C PRO A 654 17.35 -1.16 12.89
N GLU A 655 18.64 -1.40 13.07
CA GLU A 655 19.35 -2.49 12.38
C GLU A 655 18.81 -3.87 12.73
N HIS A 656 18.45 -4.08 14.00
CA HIS A 656 17.82 -5.32 14.45
C HIS A 656 16.46 -5.54 13.79
N LYS A 657 15.65 -4.47 13.59
CA LYS A 657 14.35 -4.58 12.90
C LYS A 657 14.53 -5.11 11.47
N VAL A 658 15.50 -4.58 10.72
CA VAL A 658 15.85 -5.08 9.37
C VAL A 658 16.30 -6.54 9.41
N ARG A 659 17.11 -6.89 10.37
CA ARG A 659 17.67 -8.24 10.56
C ARG A 659 16.56 -9.27 10.87
N ILE A 660 15.59 -8.90 11.69
CA ILE A 660 14.41 -9.73 12.03
C ILE A 660 13.57 -9.99 10.77
N VAL A 661 13.26 -8.95 10.01
CA VAL A 661 12.51 -9.06 8.75
C VAL A 661 13.22 -10.02 7.78
N LYS A 662 14.53 -9.82 7.55
CA LYS A 662 15.34 -10.68 6.67
C LYS A 662 15.36 -12.14 7.12
N ALA A 663 15.42 -12.40 8.44
CA ALA A 663 15.42 -13.77 8.95
C ALA A 663 14.10 -14.50 8.62
N TRP A 664 12.96 -13.86 8.83
CA TRP A 664 11.66 -14.43 8.48
C TRP A 664 11.50 -14.62 6.96
N GLN A 665 11.98 -13.66 6.15
CA GLN A 665 11.99 -13.78 4.68
C GLN A 665 12.87 -14.95 4.20
N LYS A 666 14.00 -15.21 4.86
CA LYS A 666 14.89 -16.34 4.55
C LYS A 666 14.23 -17.70 4.83
N GLU A 667 13.33 -17.79 5.80
CA GLU A 667 12.46 -18.95 6.06
C GLU A 667 11.27 -19.04 5.08
N GLY A 668 11.24 -18.22 4.03
CA GLY A 668 10.22 -18.25 2.98
C GLY A 668 8.88 -17.61 3.40
N LYS A 669 8.84 -16.86 4.50
CA LYS A 669 7.65 -16.18 5.00
C LYS A 669 7.45 -14.82 4.33
N VAL A 670 6.20 -14.43 4.16
CA VAL A 670 5.80 -13.08 3.72
C VAL A 670 5.60 -12.22 4.96
N VAL A 671 6.37 -11.14 5.07
CA VAL A 671 6.45 -10.30 6.26
C VAL A 671 5.81 -8.94 6.01
N ALA A 672 4.78 -8.60 6.79
CA ALA A 672 4.27 -7.25 6.93
C ALA A 672 4.93 -6.59 8.17
N MET A 673 5.47 -5.38 8.03
CA MET A 673 6.17 -4.65 9.11
C MET A 673 5.51 -3.31 9.33
N THR A 674 5.19 -2.97 10.60
CA THR A 674 4.68 -1.65 10.97
C THR A 674 5.77 -0.76 11.53
N GLY A 675 5.62 0.55 11.37
CA GLY A 675 6.51 1.54 11.98
C GLY A 675 5.98 2.96 11.83
N ASP A 676 6.36 3.83 12.77
CA ASP A 676 5.92 5.22 12.83
C ASP A 676 7.08 6.23 12.68
N GLY A 677 8.31 5.80 12.98
CA GLY A 677 9.48 6.67 13.01
C GLY A 677 10.42 6.57 11.80
N VAL A 678 11.33 7.53 11.72
CA VAL A 678 12.46 7.51 10.77
C VAL A 678 13.29 6.23 10.92
N ASN A 679 13.43 5.76 12.16
CA ASN A 679 14.18 4.56 12.52
C ASN A 679 13.58 3.26 11.95
N ASP A 680 12.31 3.28 11.57
CA ASP A 680 11.60 2.13 11.01
C ASP A 680 11.68 2.06 9.48
N ALA A 681 11.95 3.18 8.83
CA ALA A 681 11.96 3.28 7.37
C ALA A 681 12.81 2.21 6.66
N PRO A 682 14.01 1.84 7.12
CA PRO A 682 14.80 0.76 6.53
C PRO A 682 14.11 -0.61 6.66
N ALA A 683 13.43 -0.89 7.79
CA ALA A 683 12.72 -2.15 8.00
C ALA A 683 11.40 -2.20 7.20
N LEU A 684 10.69 -1.08 7.10
CA LEU A 684 9.49 -0.92 6.25
C LEU A 684 9.83 -1.19 4.79
N LYS A 685 10.92 -0.62 4.28
CA LYS A 685 11.42 -0.87 2.91
C LYS A 685 11.87 -2.30 2.66
N GLN A 686 12.43 -2.96 3.69
CA GLN A 686 12.92 -4.34 3.60
C GLN A 686 11.78 -5.35 3.62
N ALA A 687 10.67 -5.06 4.31
CA ALA A 687 9.53 -5.95 4.41
C ALA A 687 8.90 -6.22 3.05
N ASP A 688 8.16 -7.32 2.93
CA ASP A 688 7.34 -7.58 1.74
C ASP A 688 6.19 -6.59 1.66
N ILE A 689 5.75 -6.06 2.83
CA ILE A 689 4.80 -4.95 2.95
C ILE A 689 5.22 -4.06 4.11
N GLY A 690 5.61 -2.84 3.82
CA GLY A 690 5.78 -1.78 4.81
C GLY A 690 4.44 -1.12 5.13
N ILE A 691 4.15 -0.94 6.42
CA ILE A 691 2.91 -0.34 6.93
C ILE A 691 3.26 0.86 7.81
N GLY A 692 2.95 2.05 7.33
CA GLY A 692 3.15 3.31 8.08
C GLY A 692 1.94 3.71 8.90
N MET A 693 2.17 4.43 9.99
CA MET A 693 1.12 5.04 10.78
C MET A 693 0.67 6.35 10.13
N GLY A 694 -0.63 6.62 10.11
CA GLY A 694 -1.22 7.80 9.47
C GLY A 694 -1.26 9.03 10.37
N ILE A 695 -1.52 8.81 11.68
CA ILE A 695 -1.65 9.87 12.69
C ILE A 695 -0.29 10.16 13.32
N THR A 696 0.33 9.15 13.93
CA THR A 696 1.61 9.30 14.65
C THR A 696 2.83 9.15 13.76
N GLY A 697 2.66 8.58 12.56
CA GLY A 697 3.77 8.29 11.65
C GLY A 697 4.36 9.53 11.02
N THR A 698 5.70 9.57 10.97
CA THR A 698 6.45 10.59 10.25
C THR A 698 6.26 10.44 8.74
N GLU A 699 6.41 11.52 7.98
CA GLU A 699 6.32 11.46 6.51
C GLU A 699 7.36 10.52 5.90
N VAL A 700 8.53 10.37 6.56
CA VAL A 700 9.56 9.39 6.19
C VAL A 700 9.04 7.95 6.29
N SER A 701 8.39 7.60 7.41
CA SER A 701 7.82 6.26 7.58
C SER A 701 6.69 6.00 6.59
N LYS A 702 5.80 6.98 6.39
CA LYS A 702 4.73 6.92 5.36
C LYS A 702 5.34 6.78 3.96
N GLY A 703 6.41 7.55 3.64
CA GLY A 703 7.11 7.51 2.37
C GLY A 703 7.76 6.16 2.05
N ALA A 704 8.29 5.49 3.07
CA ALA A 704 8.89 4.17 2.96
C ALA A 704 7.87 3.02 2.84
N SER A 705 6.59 3.28 3.17
CA SER A 705 5.55 2.27 3.31
C SER A 705 4.81 1.98 2.01
N ASP A 706 4.25 0.77 1.91
CA ASP A 706 3.37 0.33 0.83
C ASP A 706 1.89 0.56 1.17
N MET A 707 1.57 0.64 2.47
CA MET A 707 0.25 0.92 3.02
C MET A 707 0.37 1.87 4.21
N VAL A 708 -0.61 2.75 4.42
CA VAL A 708 -0.70 3.65 5.57
C VAL A 708 -2.03 3.41 6.30
N LEU A 709 -1.96 3.27 7.63
CA LEU A 709 -3.14 3.12 8.49
C LEU A 709 -3.66 4.49 8.92
N ALA A 710 -4.81 4.92 8.43
CA ALA A 710 -5.37 6.21 8.77
C ALA A 710 -5.80 6.35 10.25
N ASP A 711 -5.92 5.24 10.97
CA ASP A 711 -6.35 5.14 12.38
C ASP A 711 -5.27 4.59 13.33
N ASP A 712 -4.08 4.32 12.82
CA ASP A 712 -2.96 3.73 13.55
C ASP A 712 -3.30 2.42 14.30
N ASN A 713 -4.28 1.65 13.82
CA ASN A 713 -4.83 0.52 14.55
C ASN A 713 -4.38 -0.82 13.96
N PHE A 714 -3.79 -1.68 14.79
CA PHE A 714 -3.40 -3.05 14.41
C PHE A 714 -4.57 -3.86 13.82
N ALA A 715 -5.80 -3.68 14.32
CA ALA A 715 -6.97 -4.37 13.81
C ALA A 715 -7.23 -4.07 12.32
N THR A 716 -6.92 -2.87 11.88
CA THR A 716 -7.04 -2.47 10.48
C THR A 716 -6.09 -3.24 9.56
N ILE A 717 -4.93 -3.68 10.05
CA ILE A 717 -4.01 -4.57 9.30
C ILE A 717 -4.69 -5.91 9.01
N VAL A 718 -5.33 -6.51 10.02
CA VAL A 718 -6.01 -7.79 9.87
C VAL A 718 -7.18 -7.69 8.87
N VAL A 719 -7.92 -6.58 8.93
CA VAL A 719 -8.97 -6.26 7.95
C VAL A 719 -8.40 -6.09 6.53
N ALA A 720 -7.24 -5.43 6.39
CA ALA A 720 -6.57 -5.27 5.12
C ALA A 720 -6.08 -6.62 4.54
N VAL A 721 -5.60 -7.53 5.40
CA VAL A 721 -5.25 -8.90 4.98
C VAL A 721 -6.48 -9.67 4.51
N GLU A 722 -7.62 -9.57 5.20
CA GLU A 722 -8.90 -10.17 4.77
C GLU A 722 -9.30 -9.67 3.38
N GLU A 723 -9.28 -8.35 3.18
CA GLU A 723 -9.60 -7.75 1.88
C GLU A 723 -8.58 -8.14 0.80
N GLY A 724 -7.29 -8.23 1.10
CA GLY A 724 -6.25 -8.71 0.19
C GLY A 724 -6.48 -10.17 -0.25
N ARG A 725 -6.85 -11.05 0.67
CA ARG A 725 -7.25 -12.44 0.37
C ARG A 725 -8.48 -12.50 -0.53
N LYS A 726 -9.47 -11.68 -0.25
CA LYS A 726 -10.70 -11.56 -1.06
C LYS A 726 -10.40 -11.08 -2.48
N VAL A 727 -9.60 -10.01 -2.63
CA VAL A 727 -9.22 -9.47 -3.94
C VAL A 727 -8.51 -10.52 -4.77
N PHE A 728 -7.54 -11.24 -4.20
CA PHE A 728 -6.85 -12.31 -4.92
C PHE A 728 -7.79 -13.45 -5.29
N SER A 729 -8.66 -13.89 -4.38
CA SER A 729 -9.66 -14.92 -4.68
C SER A 729 -10.57 -14.49 -5.84
N ASN A 730 -10.98 -13.23 -5.89
CA ASN A 730 -11.80 -12.69 -6.96
C ASN A 730 -11.04 -12.59 -8.29
N ILE A 731 -9.74 -12.27 -8.26
CA ILE A 731 -8.87 -12.36 -9.44
C ILE A 731 -8.82 -13.80 -9.96
N GLN A 732 -8.61 -14.79 -9.07
CA GLN A 732 -8.62 -16.20 -9.45
C GLN A 732 -9.95 -16.63 -10.10
N LYS A 733 -11.07 -16.16 -9.57
CA LYS A 733 -12.41 -16.42 -10.14
C LYS A 733 -12.54 -15.84 -11.55
N ALA A 734 -12.15 -14.59 -11.76
CA ALA A 734 -12.17 -13.95 -13.07
C ALA A 734 -11.25 -14.65 -14.07
N VAL A 735 -10.02 -15.00 -13.66
CA VAL A 735 -9.05 -15.75 -14.46
C VAL A 735 -9.59 -17.14 -14.84
N GLN A 736 -10.14 -17.86 -13.86
CA GLN A 736 -10.75 -19.18 -14.11
C GLN A 736 -11.90 -19.10 -15.11
N TYR A 737 -12.78 -18.12 -14.95
CA TYR A 737 -13.92 -17.91 -15.84
C TYR A 737 -13.48 -17.66 -17.28
N LEU A 738 -12.62 -16.67 -17.50
CA LEU A 738 -12.15 -16.29 -18.82
C LEU A 738 -11.36 -17.40 -19.53
N LEU A 739 -10.45 -18.04 -18.80
CA LEU A 739 -9.62 -19.10 -19.40
C LEU A 739 -10.41 -20.39 -19.67
N ALA A 740 -11.44 -20.70 -18.88
CA ALA A 740 -12.30 -21.84 -19.13
C ALA A 740 -13.18 -21.60 -20.38
N ALA A 741 -13.78 -20.41 -20.52
CA ALA A 741 -14.56 -19.99 -21.68
C ALA A 741 -13.71 -20.05 -22.95
N ASN A 742 -12.53 -19.41 -22.97
CA ASN A 742 -11.66 -19.42 -24.15
C ASN A 742 -11.15 -20.83 -24.53
N LEU A 743 -10.87 -21.67 -23.53
CA LEU A 743 -10.53 -23.06 -23.78
C LEU A 743 -11.69 -23.82 -24.40
N GLY A 744 -12.92 -23.59 -23.95
CA GLY A 744 -14.13 -24.14 -24.51
C GLY A 744 -14.33 -23.75 -25.98
N GLU A 745 -14.13 -22.47 -26.31
CA GLU A 745 -14.21 -21.94 -27.69
C GLU A 745 -13.15 -22.57 -28.60
N VAL A 746 -11.88 -22.58 -28.16
CA VAL A 746 -10.78 -23.17 -28.93
C VAL A 746 -11.03 -24.65 -29.21
N LEU A 747 -11.42 -25.41 -28.20
CA LEU A 747 -11.69 -26.84 -28.37
C LEU A 747 -12.92 -27.09 -29.24
N THR A 748 -13.96 -26.29 -29.13
CA THR A 748 -15.15 -26.38 -29.99
C THR A 748 -14.78 -26.20 -31.44
N LEU A 749 -14.07 -25.14 -31.81
CA LEU A 749 -13.67 -24.85 -33.17
C LEU A 749 -12.67 -25.89 -33.70
N PHE A 750 -11.67 -26.27 -32.91
CA PHE A 750 -10.66 -27.25 -33.32
C PHE A 750 -11.28 -28.62 -33.62
N LEU A 751 -12.12 -29.13 -32.71
CA LEU A 751 -12.79 -30.43 -32.89
C LEU A 751 -13.84 -30.39 -33.99
N ALA A 752 -14.56 -29.29 -34.15
CA ALA A 752 -15.52 -29.09 -35.23
C ALA A 752 -14.80 -29.13 -36.58
N THR A 753 -13.68 -28.43 -36.73
CA THR A 753 -12.86 -28.43 -37.95
C THR A 753 -12.34 -29.84 -38.27
N LEU A 754 -11.91 -30.63 -37.26
CA LEU A 754 -11.50 -32.02 -37.46
C LEU A 754 -12.62 -32.90 -38.01
N TRP A 755 -13.86 -32.61 -37.67
CA TRP A 755 -15.05 -33.35 -38.16
C TRP A 755 -15.70 -32.74 -39.41
N GLY A 756 -15.12 -31.62 -39.92
CA GLY A 756 -15.67 -30.88 -41.07
C GLY A 756 -16.98 -30.20 -40.77
N TRP A 757 -17.17 -29.72 -39.56
CA TRP A 757 -18.35 -29.00 -39.12
C TRP A 757 -18.09 -27.50 -39.03
N ASP A 758 -18.98 -26.66 -39.58
CA ASP A 758 -18.93 -25.20 -39.47
C ASP A 758 -19.84 -24.76 -38.32
N THR A 759 -19.28 -24.73 -37.10
CA THR A 759 -20.09 -24.56 -35.88
C THR A 759 -20.28 -23.11 -35.45
N LEU A 760 -19.27 -22.26 -35.62
CA LEU A 760 -19.29 -20.88 -35.13
C LEU A 760 -18.58 -19.95 -36.13
N LEU A 761 -19.15 -18.78 -36.33
CA LEU A 761 -18.55 -17.74 -37.16
C LEU A 761 -17.65 -16.81 -36.32
N PRO A 762 -16.66 -16.13 -36.94
CA PRO A 762 -15.82 -15.15 -36.27
C PRO A 762 -16.59 -14.10 -35.45
N ILE A 763 -17.68 -13.60 -36.02
CA ILE A 763 -18.55 -12.60 -35.38
C ILE A 763 -19.19 -13.14 -34.08
N HIS A 764 -19.50 -14.41 -34.01
CA HIS A 764 -20.09 -15.05 -32.84
C HIS A 764 -19.12 -15.03 -31.68
N LEU A 765 -17.87 -15.41 -31.91
CA LEU A 765 -16.82 -15.46 -30.90
C LEU A 765 -16.47 -14.06 -30.40
N LEU A 766 -16.33 -13.10 -31.31
CA LEU A 766 -16.05 -11.71 -30.94
C LEU A 766 -17.16 -11.09 -30.07
N TRP A 767 -18.44 -11.43 -30.38
CA TRP A 767 -19.56 -10.97 -29.57
C TRP A 767 -19.63 -11.63 -28.21
N ILE A 768 -19.35 -12.92 -28.15
CA ILE A 768 -19.31 -13.68 -26.89
C ILE A 768 -18.24 -13.09 -25.99
N ASN A 769 -16.99 -12.94 -26.44
CA ASN A 769 -15.88 -12.37 -25.68
C ASN A 769 -16.18 -10.95 -25.19
N LEU A 770 -16.85 -10.11 -26.02
CA LEU A 770 -17.20 -8.76 -25.66
C LEU A 770 -18.32 -8.70 -24.61
N VAL A 771 -19.37 -9.54 -24.72
CA VAL A 771 -20.60 -9.41 -23.96
C VAL A 771 -20.68 -10.42 -22.81
N THR A 772 -20.42 -11.70 -23.08
CA THR A 772 -20.59 -12.74 -22.07
C THR A 772 -19.38 -12.90 -21.17
N ASP A 773 -18.18 -12.53 -21.63
CA ASP A 773 -16.96 -12.68 -20.85
C ASP A 773 -16.65 -11.42 -20.03
N THR A 774 -16.71 -10.26 -20.64
CA THR A 774 -16.22 -9.01 -19.99
C THR A 774 -17.07 -8.59 -18.79
N PHE A 775 -18.39 -8.48 -18.94
CA PHE A 775 -19.25 -7.96 -17.85
C PHE A 775 -19.31 -8.90 -16.64
N PRO A 776 -19.51 -10.23 -16.81
CA PRO A 776 -19.49 -11.16 -15.69
C PRO A 776 -18.11 -11.24 -15.00
N ALA A 777 -17.00 -11.21 -15.76
CA ALA A 777 -15.65 -11.25 -15.20
C ALA A 777 -15.36 -10.04 -14.28
N ILE A 778 -15.72 -8.81 -14.71
CA ILE A 778 -15.60 -7.61 -13.86
C ILE A 778 -16.47 -7.75 -12.61
N ALA A 779 -17.69 -8.26 -12.76
CA ALA A 779 -18.63 -8.43 -11.65
C ALA A 779 -18.21 -9.53 -10.65
N LEU A 780 -17.52 -10.59 -11.10
CA LEU A 780 -16.87 -11.58 -10.25
C LEU A 780 -15.76 -10.96 -9.39
N GLY A 781 -15.09 -9.91 -9.91
CA GLY A 781 -14.13 -9.12 -9.14
C GLY A 781 -14.71 -8.41 -7.92
N MET A 782 -16.04 -8.21 -7.90
CA MET A 782 -16.77 -7.58 -6.80
C MET A 782 -17.48 -8.60 -5.88
N GLU A 783 -17.14 -9.89 -5.97
CA GLU A 783 -17.76 -10.92 -5.16
C GLU A 783 -17.43 -10.71 -3.66
N PRO A 784 -18.43 -10.79 -2.76
CA PRO A 784 -18.19 -10.69 -1.33
C PRO A 784 -17.25 -11.80 -0.81
N ALA A 785 -16.53 -11.51 0.27
CA ALA A 785 -15.66 -12.48 0.92
C ALA A 785 -16.43 -13.78 1.29
N GLU A 786 -15.78 -14.92 1.11
CA GLU A 786 -16.26 -16.21 1.60
C GLU A 786 -16.12 -16.25 3.12
N LYS A 787 -17.08 -16.87 3.82
CA LYS A 787 -17.16 -16.80 5.29
C LYS A 787 -15.96 -17.44 6.02
N ASP A 788 -15.31 -18.40 5.37
CA ASP A 788 -14.18 -19.16 5.87
C ASP A 788 -12.82 -18.63 5.40
N LEU A 789 -12.80 -17.44 4.76
CA LEU A 789 -11.59 -16.86 4.17
C LEU A 789 -10.46 -16.65 5.19
N MET A 790 -10.81 -16.31 6.43
CA MET A 790 -9.88 -16.13 7.54
C MET A 790 -9.69 -17.39 8.39
N GLU A 791 -10.24 -18.54 7.99
CA GLU A 791 -9.97 -19.86 8.61
C GLU A 791 -8.85 -20.61 7.86
N HIS A 792 -8.47 -20.13 6.66
CA HIS A 792 -7.43 -20.73 5.86
C HIS A 792 -6.04 -20.13 6.17
N LYS A 793 -5.01 -20.99 6.12
CA LYS A 793 -3.62 -20.54 6.26
C LYS A 793 -3.20 -19.63 5.09
N PRO A 794 -2.20 -18.75 5.29
CA PRO A 794 -1.62 -17.95 4.22
C PRO A 794 -1.13 -18.83 3.06
N ARG A 795 -1.21 -18.29 1.86
CA ARG A 795 -0.89 -19.03 0.61
C ARG A 795 0.60 -19.32 0.41
N GLY A 796 1.46 -18.61 1.16
CA GLY A 796 2.91 -18.69 0.99
C GLY A 796 3.45 -17.98 -0.26
N ARG A 797 4.75 -17.71 -0.26
CA ARG A 797 5.46 -16.87 -1.24
C ARG A 797 5.42 -17.42 -2.67
N ASN A 798 5.32 -18.73 -2.85
CA ASN A 798 5.38 -19.40 -4.16
C ASN A 798 4.00 -19.72 -4.76
N SER A 799 2.91 -19.24 -4.17
CA SER A 799 1.58 -19.47 -4.70
C SER A 799 1.36 -18.66 -5.99
N ASN A 800 0.75 -19.30 -6.99
CA ASN A 800 0.40 -18.67 -8.26
C ASN A 800 -1.12 -18.63 -8.46
N LEU A 801 -1.57 -17.93 -9.49
CA LEU A 801 -2.98 -17.78 -9.83
C LEU A 801 -3.70 -19.12 -10.11
N PHE A 802 -2.96 -20.16 -10.49
CA PHE A 802 -3.49 -21.48 -10.82
C PHE A 802 -3.47 -22.46 -9.66
N SER A 803 -2.97 -22.04 -8.49
CA SER A 803 -2.95 -22.87 -7.28
C SER A 803 -4.37 -23.12 -6.75
N GLY A 804 -4.52 -24.07 -5.83
CA GLY A 804 -5.81 -24.36 -5.20
C GLY A 804 -6.85 -25.00 -6.14
N GLY A 805 -6.44 -25.73 -7.16
CA GLY A 805 -7.35 -26.45 -8.05
C GLY A 805 -7.90 -25.63 -9.24
N VAL A 806 -7.51 -24.36 -9.37
CA VAL A 806 -7.98 -23.46 -10.45
C VAL A 806 -7.62 -24.04 -11.83
N LEU A 807 -6.38 -24.50 -12.04
CA LEU A 807 -5.96 -25.06 -13.33
C LEU A 807 -6.77 -26.29 -13.74
N SER A 808 -7.02 -27.21 -12.81
CA SER A 808 -7.85 -28.39 -13.08
C SER A 808 -9.30 -28.00 -13.40
N SER A 809 -9.81 -26.94 -12.74
CA SER A 809 -11.13 -26.40 -13.00
C SER A 809 -11.23 -25.80 -14.40
N ILE A 810 -10.25 -25.01 -14.83
CA ILE A 810 -10.20 -24.46 -16.20
C ILE A 810 -10.25 -25.59 -17.23
N ILE A 811 -9.44 -26.64 -17.06
CA ILE A 811 -9.34 -27.72 -18.04
C ILE A 811 -10.66 -28.52 -18.14
N TYR A 812 -11.23 -29.01 -17.02
CA TYR A 812 -12.44 -29.82 -17.12
C TYR A 812 -13.68 -29.00 -17.50
N GLN A 813 -13.73 -27.71 -17.11
CA GLN A 813 -14.83 -26.83 -17.45
C GLN A 813 -14.81 -26.47 -18.93
N GLY A 814 -13.67 -26.09 -19.49
CA GLY A 814 -13.52 -25.83 -20.93
C GLY A 814 -13.82 -27.07 -21.79
N LEU A 815 -13.37 -28.26 -21.35
CA LEU A 815 -13.74 -29.52 -22.01
C LEU A 815 -15.26 -29.79 -21.97
N LEU A 816 -15.92 -29.51 -20.84
CA LEU A 816 -17.36 -29.67 -20.68
C LEU A 816 -18.11 -28.71 -21.59
N GLU A 817 -17.66 -27.47 -21.70
CA GLU A 817 -18.25 -26.44 -22.58
C GLU A 817 -18.16 -26.87 -24.03
N ALA A 818 -16.98 -27.26 -24.51
CA ALA A 818 -16.78 -27.71 -25.87
C ALA A 818 -17.64 -28.95 -26.20
N ALA A 819 -17.64 -29.94 -25.30
CA ALA A 819 -18.44 -31.16 -25.49
C ALA A 819 -19.95 -30.87 -25.57
N THR A 820 -20.44 -29.92 -24.76
CA THR A 820 -21.84 -29.53 -24.74
C THR A 820 -22.25 -28.81 -26.04
N VAL A 821 -21.44 -27.84 -26.49
CA VAL A 821 -21.70 -27.10 -27.74
C VAL A 821 -21.70 -28.03 -28.94
N LEU A 822 -20.68 -28.92 -29.06
CA LEU A 822 -20.60 -29.89 -30.14
C LEU A 822 -21.73 -30.91 -30.09
N PHE A 823 -22.18 -31.31 -28.90
CA PHE A 823 -23.39 -32.16 -28.75
C PHE A 823 -24.64 -31.47 -29.23
N VAL A 824 -24.82 -30.20 -28.91
CA VAL A 824 -26.02 -29.44 -29.37
C VAL A 824 -25.99 -29.25 -30.88
N TYR A 825 -24.82 -28.90 -31.46
CA TYR A 825 -24.66 -28.79 -32.90
C TYR A 825 -24.97 -30.16 -33.61
N TRP A 826 -24.38 -31.25 -33.10
CA TRP A 826 -24.67 -32.60 -33.61
C TRP A 826 -26.14 -32.96 -33.49
N SER A 827 -26.81 -32.61 -32.37
CA SER A 827 -28.24 -32.93 -32.18
C SER A 827 -29.13 -32.20 -33.17
N ALA A 828 -28.81 -30.95 -33.52
CA ALA A 828 -29.53 -30.17 -34.50
C ALA A 828 -29.45 -30.80 -35.92
N ILE A 829 -28.29 -31.38 -36.26
CA ILE A 829 -28.14 -32.10 -37.55
C ILE A 829 -28.87 -33.44 -37.55
N GLN A 830 -28.87 -34.20 -36.44
CA GLN A 830 -29.50 -35.54 -36.37
C GLN A 830 -31.01 -35.49 -36.23
N TRP A 831 -31.52 -34.45 -35.59
CA TRP A 831 -32.95 -34.28 -35.38
C TRP A 831 -33.41 -32.88 -35.88
N PRO A 832 -33.35 -32.68 -37.23
CA PRO A 832 -33.67 -31.36 -37.79
C PRO A 832 -35.15 -31.02 -37.65
N VAL A 833 -35.43 -29.77 -37.36
CA VAL A 833 -36.78 -29.21 -37.27
C VAL A 833 -37.23 -28.66 -38.63
N HIS A 834 -36.30 -28.05 -39.36
CA HIS A 834 -36.51 -27.52 -40.72
C HIS A 834 -35.99 -28.47 -41.78
N GLU A 835 -36.56 -28.40 -42.98
CA GLU A 835 -36.13 -29.20 -44.11
C GLU A 835 -35.17 -28.40 -45.02
N GLY A 836 -34.17 -29.07 -45.55
CA GLY A 836 -33.15 -28.47 -46.45
C GLY A 836 -31.84 -28.22 -45.74
N TYR A 837 -30.71 -28.50 -46.49
CA TYR A 837 -29.34 -28.45 -45.94
C TYR A 837 -29.01 -27.09 -45.30
N ASP A 838 -29.31 -25.98 -45.99
CA ASP A 838 -28.99 -24.64 -45.55
C ASP A 838 -29.79 -24.22 -44.27
N ALA A 839 -31.08 -24.63 -44.18
CA ALA A 839 -31.88 -24.35 -42.99
C ALA A 839 -31.40 -25.16 -41.77
N ILE A 840 -31.10 -26.44 -41.95
CA ILE A 840 -30.57 -27.32 -40.89
C ILE A 840 -29.24 -26.80 -40.38
N HIS A 841 -28.42 -26.33 -41.29
CA HIS A 841 -27.09 -25.81 -40.93
C HIS A 841 -27.21 -24.47 -40.18
N ALA A 842 -28.08 -23.56 -40.62
CA ALA A 842 -28.36 -22.30 -39.94
C ALA A 842 -28.93 -22.50 -38.53
N ASP A 843 -29.83 -23.50 -38.35
CA ASP A 843 -30.33 -23.90 -37.04
C ASP A 843 -29.22 -24.41 -36.13
N ALA A 844 -28.41 -25.34 -36.64
CA ALA A 844 -27.30 -25.94 -35.88
C ALA A 844 -26.28 -24.91 -35.43
N LEU A 845 -25.92 -23.99 -36.32
CA LEU A 845 -24.98 -22.88 -36.02
C LEU A 845 -25.60 -21.92 -34.97
N THR A 846 -26.89 -21.59 -35.11
CA THR A 846 -27.57 -20.71 -34.14
C THR A 846 -27.69 -21.37 -32.77
N MET A 847 -28.06 -22.67 -32.74
CA MET A 847 -28.11 -23.43 -31.48
C MET A 847 -26.75 -23.54 -30.80
N ALA A 848 -25.67 -23.75 -31.55
CA ALA A 848 -24.32 -23.78 -31.03
C ALA A 848 -23.89 -22.41 -30.42
N PHE A 849 -24.13 -21.33 -31.16
CA PHE A 849 -23.87 -19.97 -30.72
C PHE A 849 -24.64 -19.59 -29.44
N ALA A 850 -25.95 -19.83 -29.45
CA ALA A 850 -26.81 -19.56 -28.29
C ALA A 850 -26.42 -20.42 -27.07
N THR A 851 -26.06 -21.70 -27.28
CA THR A 851 -25.63 -22.61 -26.22
C THR A 851 -24.35 -22.13 -25.61
N LEU A 852 -23.34 -21.77 -26.42
CA LEU A 852 -22.04 -21.30 -25.90
C LEU A 852 -22.22 -20.04 -25.05
N GLY A 853 -22.85 -18.99 -25.58
CA GLY A 853 -23.05 -17.75 -24.85
C GLY A 853 -23.89 -17.89 -23.56
N LEU A 854 -25.01 -18.64 -23.61
CA LEU A 854 -25.82 -18.87 -22.42
C LEU A 854 -25.15 -19.76 -21.39
N MET A 855 -24.43 -20.79 -21.86
CA MET A 855 -23.68 -21.67 -20.96
C MET A 855 -22.58 -20.93 -20.18
N GLN A 856 -21.86 -20.01 -20.83
CA GLN A 856 -20.88 -19.15 -20.15
C GLN A 856 -21.56 -18.31 -19.06
N LEU A 857 -22.73 -17.71 -19.34
CA LEU A 857 -23.47 -16.97 -18.31
C LEU A 857 -23.89 -17.86 -17.11
N PHE A 858 -24.34 -19.10 -17.36
CA PHE A 858 -24.61 -20.07 -16.30
C PHE A 858 -23.31 -20.53 -15.59
N HIS A 859 -22.22 -20.67 -16.35
CA HIS A 859 -20.92 -21.04 -15.80
C HIS A 859 -20.38 -19.96 -14.85
N ALA A 860 -20.62 -18.68 -15.12
CA ALA A 860 -20.23 -17.59 -14.23
C ALA A 860 -20.76 -17.77 -12.79
N PHE A 861 -21.95 -18.37 -12.61
CA PHE A 861 -22.45 -18.74 -11.27
C PHE A 861 -21.58 -19.82 -10.60
N ASN A 862 -21.09 -20.80 -11.36
CA ASN A 862 -20.24 -21.85 -10.83
C ASN A 862 -18.93 -21.29 -10.30
N VAL A 863 -18.39 -20.25 -10.93
CA VAL A 863 -17.08 -19.65 -10.59
C VAL A 863 -17.16 -18.68 -9.41
N LYS A 864 -18.35 -18.39 -8.87
CA LYS A 864 -18.49 -17.56 -7.64
C LYS A 864 -17.71 -18.10 -6.44
N SER A 865 -17.40 -19.38 -6.42
CA SER A 865 -16.39 -20.00 -5.53
C SER A 865 -15.71 -21.16 -6.25
N VAL A 866 -14.41 -21.32 -6.02
CA VAL A 866 -13.63 -22.44 -6.58
C VAL A 866 -14.04 -23.76 -5.92
N HIS A 867 -14.29 -23.78 -4.61
CA HIS A 867 -14.47 -25.01 -3.82
C HIS A 867 -15.86 -25.15 -3.20
N GLN A 868 -16.48 -24.03 -2.81
CA GLN A 868 -17.78 -24.07 -2.13
C GLN A 868 -18.93 -24.27 -3.13
N SER A 869 -20.03 -24.84 -2.62
CA SER A 869 -21.25 -24.95 -3.41
C SER A 869 -21.86 -23.56 -3.66
N LEU A 870 -22.36 -23.34 -4.87
CA LEU A 870 -23.11 -22.17 -5.28
C LEU A 870 -24.24 -21.82 -4.28
N PHE A 871 -24.91 -22.83 -3.76
CA PHE A 871 -26.03 -22.64 -2.82
C PHE A 871 -25.57 -22.18 -1.44
N LYS A 872 -24.34 -22.57 -0.99
CA LYS A 872 -23.74 -22.10 0.27
C LYS A 872 -23.26 -20.64 0.16
N VAL A 873 -22.66 -20.28 -0.97
CA VAL A 873 -22.19 -18.92 -1.26
C VAL A 873 -23.38 -17.95 -1.46
N GLY A 874 -24.47 -18.42 -2.02
CA GLY A 874 -25.67 -17.66 -2.36
C GLY A 874 -25.61 -17.10 -3.80
N PRO A 875 -26.38 -17.67 -4.73
CA PRO A 875 -26.31 -17.34 -6.15
C PRO A 875 -26.55 -15.85 -6.45
N PHE A 876 -27.47 -15.21 -5.71
CA PHE A 876 -27.90 -13.84 -5.95
C PHE A 876 -27.37 -12.80 -4.94
N ARG A 877 -26.39 -13.15 -4.12
CA ARG A 877 -25.83 -12.27 -3.07
C ARG A 877 -25.16 -11.01 -3.64
N ASN A 878 -24.47 -11.12 -4.76
CA ASN A 878 -23.81 -10.01 -5.45
C ASN A 878 -24.76 -9.34 -6.44
N LYS A 879 -25.26 -8.14 -6.12
CA LYS A 879 -26.20 -7.38 -6.97
C LYS A 879 -25.55 -6.96 -8.29
N THR A 880 -24.28 -6.54 -8.28
CA THR A 880 -23.56 -6.14 -9.50
C THR A 880 -23.42 -7.30 -10.46
N PHE A 881 -23.11 -8.50 -9.96
CA PHE A 881 -23.05 -9.71 -10.74
C PHE A 881 -24.42 -10.04 -11.37
N ASN A 882 -25.50 -9.96 -10.60
CA ASN A 882 -26.84 -10.23 -11.11
C ASN A 882 -27.23 -9.29 -12.27
N TRP A 883 -26.91 -7.98 -12.15
CA TRP A 883 -27.13 -7.02 -13.22
C TRP A 883 -26.23 -7.26 -14.44
N ALA A 884 -24.97 -7.64 -14.24
CA ALA A 884 -24.06 -7.98 -15.33
C ALA A 884 -24.56 -9.19 -16.13
N ILE A 885 -24.97 -10.26 -15.44
CA ILE A 885 -25.56 -11.45 -16.09
C ILE A 885 -26.85 -11.09 -16.84
N LEU A 886 -27.76 -10.32 -16.24
CA LEU A 886 -29.00 -9.90 -16.89
C LEU A 886 -28.72 -9.04 -18.14
N LEU A 887 -27.76 -8.12 -18.07
CA LEU A 887 -27.36 -7.30 -19.20
C LEU A 887 -26.78 -8.16 -20.34
N SER A 888 -25.83 -9.04 -20.03
CA SER A 888 -25.23 -9.94 -21.01
C SER A 888 -26.27 -10.87 -21.64
N PHE A 889 -27.19 -11.42 -20.83
CA PHE A 889 -28.32 -12.21 -21.33
C PHE A 889 -29.20 -11.41 -22.29
N ALA A 890 -29.58 -10.18 -21.91
CA ALA A 890 -30.40 -9.33 -22.77
C ALA A 890 -29.72 -9.00 -24.10
N LEU A 891 -28.42 -8.70 -24.08
CA LEU A 891 -27.61 -8.41 -25.26
C LEU A 891 -27.46 -9.63 -26.18
N MET A 892 -27.32 -10.84 -25.62
CA MET A 892 -27.38 -12.09 -26.40
C MET A 892 -28.75 -12.30 -27.06
N MET A 893 -29.84 -12.08 -26.29
CA MET A 893 -31.20 -12.26 -26.82
C MET A 893 -31.53 -11.24 -27.92
N VAL A 894 -31.06 -10.01 -27.82
CA VAL A 894 -31.26 -8.95 -28.81
C VAL A 894 -30.77 -9.39 -30.20
N ILE A 895 -29.59 -10.02 -30.28
CA ILE A 895 -29.02 -10.50 -31.55
C ILE A 895 -29.86 -11.61 -32.18
N ILE A 896 -30.35 -12.54 -31.36
CA ILE A 896 -31.09 -13.69 -31.86
C ILE A 896 -32.53 -13.30 -32.27
N ILE A 897 -33.13 -12.32 -31.58
CA ILE A 897 -34.58 -12.01 -31.73
C ILE A 897 -34.85 -10.83 -32.68
N VAL A 898 -33.96 -9.83 -32.72
CA VAL A 898 -34.23 -8.56 -33.45
C VAL A 898 -33.96 -8.73 -34.93
N PRO A 899 -35.02 -8.53 -35.79
CA PRO A 899 -34.84 -8.58 -37.25
C PRO A 899 -33.77 -7.59 -37.74
N GLY A 900 -32.93 -8.04 -38.66
CA GLY A 900 -31.81 -7.29 -39.21
C GLY A 900 -30.49 -7.48 -38.42
N LEU A 901 -30.52 -7.65 -37.08
CA LEU A 901 -29.35 -8.09 -36.35
C LEU A 901 -29.08 -9.58 -36.54
N ASN A 902 -30.15 -10.39 -36.53
CA ASN A 902 -30.03 -11.83 -36.82
C ASN A 902 -29.44 -12.09 -38.22
N ASP A 903 -29.78 -11.29 -39.22
CA ASP A 903 -29.20 -11.39 -40.57
C ASP A 903 -27.69 -11.07 -40.56
N ILE A 904 -27.29 -10.04 -39.82
CA ILE A 904 -25.88 -9.66 -39.68
C ILE A 904 -25.07 -10.78 -39.02
N PHE A 905 -25.60 -11.39 -37.96
CA PHE A 905 -24.98 -12.48 -37.24
C PHE A 905 -25.21 -13.85 -37.88
N ARG A 906 -25.94 -13.92 -38.99
CA ARG A 906 -26.32 -15.17 -39.68
C ARG A 906 -26.96 -16.19 -38.73
N VAL A 907 -27.83 -15.74 -37.82
CA VAL A 907 -28.56 -16.60 -36.88
C VAL A 907 -30.01 -16.79 -37.30
N ALA A 908 -30.52 -18.01 -37.21
CA ALA A 908 -31.87 -18.39 -37.55
C ALA A 908 -32.81 -18.17 -36.34
N HIS A 909 -34.13 -18.11 -36.64
CA HIS A 909 -35.12 -18.14 -35.58
C HIS A 909 -35.31 -19.58 -35.08
N LEU A 910 -35.03 -19.79 -33.79
CA LEU A 910 -35.18 -21.06 -33.12
C LEU A 910 -36.64 -21.24 -32.64
N ASP A 911 -37.18 -22.44 -32.81
CA ASP A 911 -38.48 -22.82 -32.27
C ASP A 911 -38.37 -23.22 -30.77
N LEU A 912 -39.55 -23.49 -30.16
CA LEU A 912 -39.60 -23.79 -28.72
C LEU A 912 -38.85 -25.08 -28.34
N TYR A 913 -38.81 -26.07 -29.25
CA TYR A 913 -38.10 -27.33 -29.03
C TYR A 913 -36.57 -27.12 -29.05
N GLN A 914 -36.06 -26.34 -30.02
CA GLN A 914 -34.67 -25.98 -30.15
C GLN A 914 -34.21 -25.13 -28.94
N TRP A 915 -35.03 -24.15 -28.51
CA TRP A 915 -34.78 -23.41 -27.28
C TRP A 915 -34.75 -24.30 -26.02
N GLY A 916 -35.57 -25.34 -25.97
CA GLY A 916 -35.58 -26.34 -24.91
C GLY A 916 -34.26 -27.10 -24.82
N ILE A 917 -33.67 -27.48 -25.95
CA ILE A 917 -32.36 -28.14 -26.02
C ILE A 917 -31.28 -27.16 -25.61
N VAL A 918 -31.25 -25.93 -26.16
CA VAL A 918 -30.26 -24.91 -25.89
C VAL A 918 -30.25 -24.55 -24.39
N LEU A 919 -31.38 -24.21 -23.80
CA LEU A 919 -31.47 -23.84 -22.40
C LEU A 919 -31.19 -25.01 -21.47
N GLY A 920 -31.69 -26.21 -21.80
CA GLY A 920 -31.42 -27.42 -20.98
C GLY A 920 -29.95 -27.79 -20.93
N SER A 921 -29.29 -27.79 -22.10
CA SER A 921 -27.90 -28.11 -22.23
C SER A 921 -27.00 -27.05 -21.58
N SER A 922 -27.31 -25.75 -21.79
CA SER A 922 -26.59 -24.64 -21.16
C SER A 922 -26.72 -24.66 -19.64
N PHE A 923 -27.89 -24.92 -19.09
CA PHE A 923 -28.12 -24.99 -17.64
C PHE A 923 -27.46 -26.21 -17.00
N ALA A 924 -27.27 -27.31 -17.75
CA ALA A 924 -26.69 -28.56 -17.22
C ALA A 924 -25.28 -28.38 -16.66
N ILE A 925 -24.55 -27.33 -17.05
CA ILE A 925 -23.18 -27.02 -16.52
C ILE A 925 -23.24 -26.77 -15.02
N ILE A 926 -24.32 -26.18 -14.47
CA ILE A 926 -24.41 -25.88 -13.03
C ILE A 926 -24.42 -27.18 -12.20
N PRO A 927 -25.38 -28.13 -12.38
CA PRO A 927 -25.39 -29.34 -11.57
C PRO A 927 -24.18 -30.23 -11.81
N ILE A 928 -23.62 -30.27 -13.02
CA ILE A 928 -22.42 -31.09 -13.32
C ILE A 928 -21.23 -30.54 -12.51
N VAL A 929 -20.97 -29.24 -12.55
CA VAL A 929 -19.87 -28.62 -11.79
C VAL A 929 -20.09 -28.74 -10.28
N GLU A 930 -21.33 -28.61 -9.80
CA GLU A 930 -21.64 -28.81 -8.37
C GLU A 930 -21.37 -30.25 -7.90
N ILE A 931 -21.66 -31.26 -8.75
CA ILE A 931 -21.30 -32.66 -8.46
C ILE A 931 -19.77 -32.81 -8.39
N VAL A 932 -19.02 -32.24 -9.35
CA VAL A 932 -17.53 -32.30 -9.32
C VAL A 932 -17.00 -31.64 -8.05
N LYS A 933 -17.47 -30.46 -7.68
CA LYS A 933 -17.07 -29.79 -6.43
C LYS A 933 -17.45 -30.64 -5.19
N ALA A 934 -18.60 -31.29 -5.18
CA ALA A 934 -18.99 -32.17 -4.07
C ALA A 934 -18.02 -33.36 -3.94
N ILE A 935 -17.58 -33.96 -5.04
CA ILE A 935 -16.60 -35.06 -5.07
C ILE A 935 -15.23 -34.55 -4.60
N GLN A 936 -14.79 -33.36 -5.06
CA GLN A 936 -13.52 -32.78 -4.64
C GLN A 936 -13.49 -32.54 -3.13
N ARG A 937 -14.55 -31.97 -2.56
CA ARG A 937 -14.69 -31.79 -1.10
C ARG A 937 -14.66 -33.12 -0.35
N ALA A 938 -15.34 -34.13 -0.86
CA ALA A 938 -15.35 -35.47 -0.24
C ALA A 938 -13.96 -36.16 -0.25
N MET A 939 -13.12 -35.81 -1.25
CA MET A 939 -11.73 -36.30 -1.33
C MET A 939 -10.74 -35.47 -0.50
N GLY A 940 -11.17 -34.46 0.25
CA GLY A 940 -10.31 -33.58 1.04
C GLY A 940 -9.35 -32.71 0.19
N LYS A 941 -9.70 -32.43 -1.06
CA LYS A 941 -8.94 -31.57 -1.97
C LYS A 941 -9.50 -30.12 -2.00
N SER A 942 -10.13 -29.71 -0.92
CA SER A 942 -10.67 -28.34 -0.77
C SER A 942 -9.69 -27.42 -0.04
#